data_4329581413b5042938df8a483d5042de
#
_entry.id   4329581413b5042938df8a483d5042de
#
_cell.length_a   1.000
_cell.length_b   1.000
_cell.length_c   1.000
_cell.angle_alpha   90.00
_cell.angle_beta   90.00
_cell.angle_gamma   90.00
#
_symmetry.space_group_name_H-M   'P 1'
#
loop_
_entity.id
_entity.type
_entity.pdbx_description
1 polymer ?
#
loop_
_entity_poly.entity_id
_entity_poly.type
_entity_poly.pdbx_seq_one_letter_code
_entity_poly.pdbx_strand_id
1 'polypeptide(L)'
;MMQCQNCGIRPASINVAMQINNERMNMHLCNQCFREIQGSMMNGDNGQGQQGDFANKFFQGNGQQGQGFTGTTTQQGAGNNGLLDQLGKNVTNAARAGLVDPIIGRDNEVKRTIETLNRRNKNNPVLIGEAGVGKTAIAEGLALKITEGKVPAKLMDKEIYLLDVASLVANTSMRGQFEERMKQLVQELQERQNVILFVDEIHLLVGAGTAESSQMDAGNILKPALARGELQLIGATTLNEYRQIEKDAALERRFQPIMVQEPSLEDAVKILDGIKDRYEKFHEVRYSDEAIRAFVTLSQRYIQDRFLPDKAIDLMDEVGSRLNLDNAEKDSDSIQSRLDEIVREKEAAAEKEDYEEAAHLRYQEIQLQKQLDKAKDEEQVTDVDISDIQLIVEEKTGIPVTKLQTDEQEKMRDLGKNLGEKVIGQDEAVQKVAKAVRRSRAGLKSKYRPIGSFLFVGPTGVGKTELTKALAEELFGSRDSLIRLDMSEYMEKHATSKIIGSPPGYVGHEEAGQLTEKVRRNPYSILLLDEIEKAHPDVQNMFLQIMEDGQLTDSHGRTVSFKDTVIIMTSNAGTGEKQINVGFNRDEHESVQTLENLSDYFKPEFLNRFDSIITFNELAEESLLQIVDLMLAELEETIEESDISISVTDEAKHELVQLGYDPRFGARPLRRVIQDKIEDQLTDLVLEEESIEAVNVDVKDGEIVVGKTE
;
A
#
# COMPACT_ATOMS: atom_id res chain seq x y z
N MET A 1 29.68 -21.89 50.01
CA MET A 1 28.25 -22.21 50.24
C MET A 1 27.43 -21.11 49.60
N MET A 2 26.52 -21.45 48.72
CA MET A 2 25.64 -20.44 48.09
C MET A 2 24.77 -19.75 49.15
N GLN A 3 24.64 -18.45 49.08
CA GLN A 3 23.73 -17.66 49.94
C GLN A 3 22.29 -17.70 49.39
N CYS A 4 21.32 -17.58 50.30
CA CYS A 4 19.89 -17.58 49.94
C CYS A 4 19.57 -16.43 49.00
N GLN A 5 18.99 -16.71 47.85
CA GLN A 5 18.67 -15.72 46.84
C GLN A 5 17.55 -14.74 47.26
N ASN A 6 16.79 -15.07 48.32
CA ASN A 6 15.72 -14.17 48.81
C ASN A 6 16.23 -13.21 49.88
N CYS A 7 16.96 -13.67 50.89
CA CYS A 7 17.42 -12.81 51.98
C CYS A 7 18.89 -12.36 51.93
N GLY A 8 19.73 -13.01 51.12
CA GLY A 8 21.14 -12.69 50.96
C GLY A 8 22.01 -12.93 52.21
N ILE A 9 21.42 -13.30 53.33
CA ILE A 9 22.12 -13.32 54.66
C ILE A 9 22.47 -14.74 55.10
N ARG A 10 21.65 -15.74 54.80
CA ARG A 10 21.78 -17.10 55.29
C ARG A 10 22.18 -18.08 54.20
N PRO A 11 22.89 -19.19 54.51
CA PRO A 11 23.22 -20.18 53.53
C PRO A 11 21.94 -20.83 52.95
N ALA A 12 21.89 -21.00 51.65
CA ALA A 12 20.81 -21.68 50.97
C ALA A 12 20.88 -23.21 51.23
N SER A 13 19.78 -23.79 51.69
CA SER A 13 19.65 -25.20 52.01
C SER A 13 18.57 -25.93 51.18
N ILE A 14 17.75 -25.22 50.45
CA ILE A 14 16.64 -25.76 49.69
C ILE A 14 16.67 -25.22 48.26
N ASN A 15 16.53 -26.12 47.29
CA ASN A 15 16.41 -25.78 45.89
C ASN A 15 14.95 -25.95 45.46
N VAL A 16 14.32 -24.86 45.00
CA VAL A 16 12.89 -24.82 44.59
C VAL A 16 12.81 -24.54 43.11
N ALA A 17 12.19 -25.44 42.37
CA ALA A 17 11.87 -25.22 40.96
C ALA A 17 10.45 -24.69 40.86
N MET A 18 10.28 -23.49 40.31
CA MET A 18 8.97 -22.88 40.02
C MET A 18 8.83 -22.65 38.54
N GLN A 19 7.59 -22.79 38.04
CA GLN A 19 7.23 -22.48 36.67
C GLN A 19 6.33 -21.24 36.68
N ILE A 20 6.80 -20.11 36.15
CA ILE A 20 6.06 -18.85 36.03
C ILE A 20 6.09 -18.48 34.54
N ASN A 21 4.92 -18.22 33.95
CA ASN A 21 4.78 -17.82 32.53
C ASN A 21 5.48 -18.75 31.52
N ASN A 22 5.44 -20.07 31.75
CA ASN A 22 6.05 -21.09 30.90
C ASN A 22 7.61 -21.21 30.97
N GLU A 23 8.28 -20.43 31.82
CA GLU A 23 9.72 -20.56 32.12
C GLU A 23 9.97 -21.28 33.43
N ARG A 24 10.91 -22.24 33.43
CA ARG A 24 11.34 -22.94 34.64
C ARG A 24 12.49 -22.19 35.30
N MET A 25 12.25 -21.67 36.49
CA MET A 25 13.30 -21.03 37.31
C MET A 25 13.62 -21.88 38.53
N ASN A 26 14.91 -22.08 38.78
CA ASN A 26 15.42 -22.78 39.97
C ASN A 26 15.93 -21.73 40.96
N MET A 27 15.38 -21.74 42.19
CA MET A 27 15.76 -20.81 43.25
C MET A 27 16.39 -21.55 44.44
N HIS A 28 17.50 -21.00 44.96
CA HIS A 28 18.18 -21.52 46.15
C HIS A 28 17.82 -20.69 47.37
N LEU A 29 17.05 -21.26 48.30
CA LEU A 29 16.49 -20.59 49.48
C LEU A 29 16.97 -21.17 50.79
N CYS A 30 17.03 -20.36 51.86
CA CYS A 30 17.18 -20.89 53.23
C CYS A 30 15.85 -21.41 53.78
N ASN A 31 15.93 -22.26 54.79
CA ASN A 31 14.71 -22.88 55.41
C ASN A 31 13.66 -21.88 55.86
N GLN A 32 14.03 -20.69 56.32
CA GLN A 32 13.08 -19.69 56.79
C GLN A 32 12.34 -18.99 55.64
N CYS A 33 13.08 -18.56 54.61
CA CYS A 33 12.46 -17.95 53.41
C CYS A 33 11.57 -18.95 52.67
N PHE A 34 11.94 -20.22 52.66
CA PHE A 34 11.11 -21.27 52.08
C PHE A 34 9.80 -21.45 52.81
N ARG A 35 9.80 -21.45 54.18
CA ARG A 35 8.58 -21.54 54.99
C ARG A 35 7.66 -20.32 54.81
N GLU A 36 8.24 -19.13 54.70
CA GLU A 36 7.50 -17.89 54.49
C GLU A 36 6.78 -17.90 53.14
N ILE A 37 7.43 -18.39 52.07
CA ILE A 37 6.88 -18.56 50.75
C ILE A 37 5.81 -19.67 50.72
N GLN A 38 6.04 -20.78 51.40
CA GLN A 38 5.09 -21.88 51.51
C GLN A 38 3.87 -21.49 52.34
N GLY A 39 4.05 -20.70 53.39
CA GLY A 39 2.97 -20.17 54.23
C GLY A 39 2.04 -19.20 53.47
N SER A 40 2.59 -18.36 52.60
CA SER A 40 1.80 -17.48 51.73
C SER A 40 1.07 -18.22 50.61
N MET A 41 1.58 -19.39 50.18
CA MET A 41 0.89 -20.22 49.19
C MET A 41 -0.25 -21.07 49.78
N MET A 42 -0.17 -21.45 51.06
CA MET A 42 -1.19 -22.29 51.73
C MET A 42 -2.34 -21.49 52.33
N ASN A 43 -2.23 -20.18 52.58
CA ASN A 43 -3.29 -19.33 53.12
C ASN A 43 -4.14 -18.63 52.07
N GLY A 44 -4.11 -19.05 50.83
CA GLY A 44 -4.92 -18.54 49.72
C GLY A 44 -6.16 -19.40 49.46
N ASP A 45 -7.07 -19.49 50.39
CA ASP A 45 -8.43 -19.94 50.09
C ASP A 45 -9.36 -18.71 50.09
N ASN A 46 -10.09 -18.52 48.96
CA ASN A 46 -11.10 -17.52 48.67
C ASN A 46 -10.68 -16.06 48.45
N GLY A 47 -10.54 -15.71 47.14
CA GLY A 47 -10.63 -14.31 46.72
C GLY A 47 -9.80 -14.00 45.48
N GLN A 48 -10.49 -13.84 44.34
CA GLN A 48 -9.93 -13.31 43.09
C GLN A 48 -9.12 -12.01 43.32
N GLY A 49 -7.86 -12.01 42.93
CA GLY A 49 -7.11 -10.78 42.74
C GLY A 49 -5.89 -10.58 43.61
N GLN A 50 -4.79 -11.37 43.42
CA GLN A 50 -3.46 -10.98 43.92
C GLN A 50 -2.33 -11.86 43.34
N GLN A 51 -2.28 -12.03 42.02
CA GLN A 51 -1.12 -12.64 41.36
C GLN A 51 -0.06 -11.61 40.89
N GLY A 52 -0.37 -10.31 40.88
CA GLY A 52 0.54 -9.26 40.43
C GLY A 52 1.53 -8.75 41.49
N ASP A 53 1.23 -8.86 42.76
CA ASP A 53 2.01 -8.21 43.85
C ASP A 53 3.25 -9.04 44.30
N PHE A 54 3.22 -10.35 44.04
CA PHE A 54 4.31 -11.24 44.43
C PHE A 54 5.54 -11.13 43.50
N ALA A 55 5.35 -10.94 42.20
CA ALA A 55 6.43 -10.77 41.23
C ALA A 55 7.16 -9.43 41.44
N ASN A 56 6.43 -8.34 41.71
CA ASN A 56 7.03 -7.01 41.90
C ASN A 56 7.87 -6.87 43.17
N LYS A 57 7.59 -7.63 44.23
CA LYS A 57 8.41 -7.62 45.46
C LYS A 57 9.74 -8.32 45.28
N PHE A 58 9.90 -9.23 44.32
CA PHE A 58 11.11 -9.98 44.08
C PHE A 58 12.12 -9.28 43.16
N PHE A 59 11.65 -8.39 42.29
CA PHE A 59 12.51 -7.65 41.36
C PHE A 59 13.13 -6.37 41.94
N GLN A 60 12.78 -5.96 43.15
CA GLN A 60 13.27 -4.73 43.80
C GLN A 60 14.51 -4.91 44.71
N GLY A 61 15.10 -6.08 44.76
CA GLY A 61 16.23 -6.36 45.63
C GLY A 61 17.41 -7.04 44.93
N ASN A 62 18.15 -6.36 44.10
CA ASN A 62 19.61 -6.46 44.00
C ASN A 62 20.15 -5.74 42.76
N GLY A 63 20.68 -4.56 42.95
CA GLY A 63 21.46 -3.83 41.98
C GLY A 63 22.26 -2.77 42.67
N GLN A 64 23.39 -3.18 43.21
CA GLN A 64 24.36 -2.24 43.83
C GLN A 64 25.56 -2.05 42.91
N GLN A 65 25.80 -0.77 42.65
CA GLN A 65 27.03 -0.08 42.28
C GLN A 65 27.22 0.33 40.82
N GLY A 66 27.00 1.63 40.64
CA GLY A 66 27.54 2.46 39.57
C GLY A 66 27.23 3.93 39.91
N GLN A 67 28.29 4.69 40.23
CA GLN A 67 28.27 6.04 40.80
C GLN A 67 27.56 7.11 39.95
N GLY A 68 26.65 7.83 40.55
CA GLY A 68 26.67 9.27 40.78
C GLY A 68 26.25 10.18 39.64
N PHE A 69 24.98 10.61 39.69
CA PHE A 69 24.67 12.01 39.41
C PHE A 69 23.49 12.45 40.32
N THR A 70 23.81 13.34 41.23
CA THR A 70 22.84 13.97 42.13
C THR A 70 22.05 15.03 41.36
N GLY A 71 20.84 14.69 40.97
CA GLY A 71 19.80 15.62 40.56
C GLY A 71 18.76 15.66 41.64
N THR A 72 18.64 16.79 42.34
CA THR A 72 17.64 17.12 43.38
C THR A 72 16.25 16.95 42.84
N THR A 73 15.61 15.84 43.15
CA THR A 73 14.16 15.67 42.94
C THR A 73 13.45 16.11 44.22
N THR A 74 12.81 17.25 44.17
CA THR A 74 11.84 17.69 45.14
C THR A 74 10.71 16.67 45.17
N GLN A 75 10.60 15.95 46.31
CA GLN A 75 9.42 15.16 46.67
C GLN A 75 8.21 16.09 46.74
N GLN A 76 7.29 15.96 45.81
CA GLN A 76 5.91 16.34 46.00
C GLN A 76 5.02 15.11 45.78
N GLY A 77 4.40 14.68 46.85
CA GLY A 77 3.13 13.99 46.98
C GLY A 77 2.97 12.70 46.20
N ALA A 78 2.93 11.56 46.89
CA ALA A 78 2.29 10.35 46.39
C ALA A 78 0.79 10.68 46.14
N GLY A 79 0.52 11.25 44.94
CA GLY A 79 -0.83 11.45 44.41
C GLY A 79 -1.29 10.19 43.72
N ASN A 80 -2.45 9.72 44.08
CA ASN A 80 -3.25 8.75 43.34
C ASN A 80 -3.17 9.08 41.85
N ASN A 81 -2.48 8.26 41.03
CA ASN A 81 -2.49 8.44 39.60
C ASN A 81 -3.92 8.33 39.10
N GLY A 82 -4.52 9.46 38.72
CA GLY A 82 -5.89 9.51 38.22
C GLY A 82 -6.07 8.64 36.98
N LEU A 83 -7.31 8.36 36.65
CA LEU A 83 -7.66 7.58 35.47
C LEU A 83 -7.13 8.25 34.16
N LEU A 84 -7.12 9.58 34.11
CA LEU A 84 -6.58 10.36 33.03
C LEU A 84 -5.08 10.11 32.81
N ASP A 85 -4.30 10.03 33.90
CA ASP A 85 -2.85 9.78 33.80
C ASP A 85 -2.52 8.33 33.43
N GLN A 86 -3.48 7.40 33.59
CA GLN A 86 -3.35 6.00 33.17
C GLN A 86 -3.74 5.78 31.70
N LEU A 87 -4.73 6.50 31.19
CA LEU A 87 -5.33 6.30 29.87
C LEU A 87 -4.91 7.38 28.85
N GLY A 88 -4.36 8.50 29.31
CA GLY A 88 -3.97 9.64 28.48
C GLY A 88 -2.48 9.94 28.53
N LYS A 89 -1.93 10.36 27.38
CA LYS A 89 -0.56 10.87 27.26
C LYS A 89 -0.56 12.39 27.42
N ASN A 90 0.18 12.94 28.38
CA ASN A 90 0.35 14.39 28.52
C ASN A 90 1.31 14.94 27.46
N VAL A 91 0.74 15.51 26.38
CA VAL A 91 1.50 16.07 25.25
C VAL A 91 2.26 17.34 25.65
N THR A 92 1.71 18.15 26.56
CA THR A 92 2.39 19.37 27.03
C THR A 92 3.65 19.06 27.81
N ASN A 93 3.64 18.01 28.62
CA ASN A 93 4.84 17.56 29.33
C ASN A 93 5.87 16.95 28.34
N ALA A 94 5.42 16.20 27.34
CA ALA A 94 6.28 15.73 26.27
C ALA A 94 6.93 16.91 25.51
N ALA A 95 6.17 17.98 25.22
CA ALA A 95 6.67 19.19 24.60
C ALA A 95 7.72 19.92 25.48
N ARG A 96 7.49 20.01 26.81
CA ARG A 96 8.48 20.55 27.74
C ARG A 96 9.76 19.73 27.80
N ALA A 97 9.66 18.42 27.61
CA ALA A 97 10.81 17.51 27.57
C ALA A 97 11.54 17.51 26.21
N GLY A 98 11.07 18.25 25.20
CA GLY A 98 11.65 18.29 23.85
C GLY A 98 11.41 17.02 23.03
N LEU A 99 10.41 16.21 23.41
CA LEU A 99 10.06 14.94 22.77
C LEU A 99 9.01 15.10 21.65
N VAL A 100 8.51 16.31 21.42
CA VAL A 100 7.54 16.62 20.38
C VAL A 100 8.25 17.19 19.16
N ASP A 101 7.84 16.77 17.99
CA ASP A 101 8.39 17.26 16.72
C ASP A 101 8.02 18.72 16.44
N PRO A 102 8.87 19.50 15.77
CA PRO A 102 8.53 20.83 15.33
C PRO A 102 7.40 20.76 14.28
N ILE A 103 6.38 21.57 14.45
CA ILE A 103 5.24 21.57 13.54
C ILE A 103 5.41 22.62 12.48
N ILE A 104 5.43 22.19 11.24
CA ILE A 104 5.70 22.99 10.06
C ILE A 104 4.44 23.04 9.19
N GLY A 105 4.11 24.23 8.69
CA GLY A 105 3.03 24.41 7.72
C GLY A 105 1.60 24.33 8.27
N ARG A 106 1.40 24.28 9.61
CA ARG A 106 0.07 24.20 10.26
C ARG A 106 -0.24 25.39 11.17
N ASP A 107 0.47 26.50 11.01
CA ASP A 107 0.29 27.68 11.84
C ASP A 107 -1.11 28.27 11.81
N ASN A 108 -1.77 28.23 10.66
CA ASN A 108 -3.14 28.73 10.51
C ASN A 108 -4.15 27.89 11.26
N GLU A 109 -4.04 26.56 11.17
CA GLU A 109 -4.93 25.61 11.86
C GLU A 109 -4.72 25.68 13.38
N VAL A 110 -3.47 25.72 13.83
CA VAL A 110 -3.13 25.91 15.25
C VAL A 110 -3.68 27.23 15.76
N LYS A 111 -3.52 28.35 15.03
CA LYS A 111 -4.08 29.65 15.36
C LYS A 111 -5.61 29.61 15.48
N ARG A 112 -6.29 28.99 14.49
CA ARG A 112 -7.76 28.81 14.54
C ARG A 112 -8.22 27.95 15.70
N THR A 113 -7.43 26.94 16.08
CA THR A 113 -7.68 26.09 17.24
C THR A 113 -7.59 26.91 18.53
N ILE A 114 -6.55 27.75 18.68
CA ILE A 114 -6.37 28.69 19.80
C ILE A 114 -7.53 29.68 19.86
N GLU A 115 -7.91 30.29 18.75
CA GLU A 115 -9.04 31.22 18.66
C GLU A 115 -10.35 30.56 19.10
N THR A 116 -10.58 29.31 18.66
CA THR A 116 -11.77 28.55 19.02
C THR A 116 -11.80 28.22 20.50
N LEU A 117 -10.72 27.72 21.08
CA LEU A 117 -10.61 27.40 22.50
C LEU A 117 -10.80 28.64 23.39
N ASN A 118 -10.49 29.84 22.92
CA ASN A 118 -10.66 31.09 23.66
C ASN A 118 -12.09 31.66 23.58
N ARG A 119 -12.99 31.09 22.78
CA ARG A 119 -14.40 31.52 22.69
C ARG A 119 -15.18 31.23 23.95
N ARG A 120 -16.28 31.95 24.12
CA ARG A 120 -17.22 31.71 25.21
C ARG A 120 -18.15 30.52 24.88
N ASN A 121 -18.58 30.43 23.64
CA ASN A 121 -19.46 29.37 23.14
C ASN A 121 -18.79 28.71 21.95
N LYS A 122 -19.14 27.44 21.65
CA LYS A 122 -18.49 26.63 20.58
C LYS A 122 -16.97 26.63 20.72
N ASN A 123 -16.51 26.39 21.96
CA ASN A 123 -15.09 26.43 22.33
C ASN A 123 -14.39 25.08 22.23
N ASN A 124 -15.02 24.10 21.61
CA ASN A 124 -14.44 22.79 21.35
C ASN A 124 -14.19 22.65 19.83
N PRO A 125 -12.94 22.80 19.36
CA PRO A 125 -12.61 22.59 17.96
C PRO A 125 -12.68 21.11 17.59
N VAL A 126 -13.15 20.83 16.37
CA VAL A 126 -13.03 19.51 15.73
C VAL A 126 -12.23 19.66 14.47
N LEU A 127 -11.08 19.00 14.42
CA LEU A 127 -10.19 18.94 13.27
C LEU A 127 -10.74 17.90 12.29
N ILE A 128 -11.15 18.36 11.12
CA ILE A 128 -11.77 17.51 10.10
C ILE A 128 -10.84 17.41 8.90
N GLY A 129 -10.46 16.20 8.55
CA GLY A 129 -9.59 15.95 7.41
C GLY A 129 -9.35 14.45 7.23
N GLU A 130 -8.79 14.07 6.09
CA GLU A 130 -8.47 12.69 5.80
C GLU A 130 -7.41 12.11 6.76
N ALA A 131 -7.28 10.78 6.81
CA ALA A 131 -6.26 10.12 7.62
C ALA A 131 -4.85 10.52 7.09
N GLY A 132 -3.90 10.75 8.02
CA GLY A 132 -2.52 11.07 7.63
C GLY A 132 -2.25 12.55 7.26
N VAL A 133 -3.26 13.45 7.26
CA VAL A 133 -3.01 14.88 6.95
C VAL A 133 -2.38 15.67 8.12
N GLY A 134 -2.11 15.04 9.26
CA GLY A 134 -1.45 15.69 10.40
C GLY A 134 -2.39 16.36 11.39
N LYS A 135 -3.60 15.80 11.64
CA LYS A 135 -4.55 16.32 12.64
C LYS A 135 -3.98 16.30 14.07
N THR A 136 -3.30 15.21 14.43
CA THR A 136 -2.66 15.04 15.74
C THR A 136 -1.51 16.03 15.94
N ALA A 137 -0.73 16.30 14.89
CA ALA A 137 0.34 17.30 14.91
C ALA A 137 -0.16 18.72 15.28
N ILE A 138 -1.40 19.08 14.94
CA ILE A 138 -1.99 20.38 15.35
C ILE A 138 -2.14 20.48 16.87
N ALA A 139 -2.51 19.38 17.55
CA ALA A 139 -2.59 19.35 19.02
C ALA A 139 -1.19 19.43 19.66
N GLU A 140 -0.20 18.77 19.06
CA GLU A 140 1.20 18.86 19.45
C GLU A 140 1.74 20.28 19.27
N GLY A 141 1.40 20.97 18.17
CA GLY A 141 1.75 22.36 17.91
C GLY A 141 1.11 23.33 18.90
N LEU A 142 -0.11 23.06 19.29
CA LEU A 142 -0.75 23.83 20.36
C LEU A 142 0.00 23.63 21.69
N ALA A 143 0.43 22.39 22.01
CA ALA A 143 1.21 22.11 23.21
C ALA A 143 2.57 22.85 23.18
N LEU A 144 3.26 22.88 22.05
CA LEU A 144 4.50 23.65 21.87
C LEU A 144 4.24 25.16 22.09
N LYS A 145 3.19 25.73 21.48
CA LYS A 145 2.86 27.16 21.67
C LYS A 145 2.46 27.48 23.09
N ILE A 146 1.84 26.56 23.84
CA ILE A 146 1.56 26.72 25.27
C ILE A 146 2.89 26.77 26.06
N THR A 147 3.81 25.84 25.79
CA THR A 147 5.10 25.79 26.51
C THR A 147 5.98 27.01 26.21
N GLU A 148 5.89 27.56 25.00
CA GLU A 148 6.58 28.78 24.59
C GLU A 148 5.92 30.08 25.09
N GLY A 149 4.75 29.98 25.72
CA GLY A 149 3.97 31.15 26.17
C GLY A 149 3.36 31.98 25.03
N LYS A 150 3.26 31.44 23.83
CA LYS A 150 2.70 32.12 22.62
C LYS A 150 1.19 31.92 22.48
N VAL A 151 0.48 31.86 23.58
CA VAL A 151 -0.97 31.67 23.64
C VAL A 151 -1.63 32.73 24.56
N PRO A 152 -2.95 32.99 24.42
CA PRO A 152 -3.66 33.87 25.31
C PRO A 152 -3.56 33.43 26.78
N ALA A 153 -3.60 34.38 27.74
CA ALA A 153 -3.44 34.12 29.17
C ALA A 153 -4.32 32.99 29.73
N LYS A 154 -5.53 32.80 29.15
CA LYS A 154 -6.45 31.71 29.57
C LYS A 154 -5.93 30.30 29.21
N LEU A 155 -4.99 30.19 28.29
CA LEU A 155 -4.45 28.91 27.82
C LEU A 155 -3.03 28.64 28.30
N MET A 156 -2.36 29.60 28.98
CA MET A 156 -0.96 29.46 29.41
C MET A 156 -0.74 28.32 30.42
N ASP A 157 -1.72 28.09 31.30
CA ASP A 157 -1.64 27.07 32.35
C ASP A 157 -2.34 25.76 31.92
N LYS A 158 -2.76 25.66 30.68
CA LYS A 158 -3.46 24.46 30.19
C LYS A 158 -2.50 23.35 29.82
N GLU A 159 -2.94 22.13 30.04
CA GLU A 159 -2.25 20.89 29.67
C GLU A 159 -3.10 20.10 28.68
N ILE A 160 -2.49 19.61 27.63
CA ILE A 160 -3.14 18.82 26.60
C ILE A 160 -2.88 17.34 26.89
N TYR A 161 -3.94 16.58 27.04
CA TYR A 161 -3.90 15.12 27.17
C TYR A 161 -4.48 14.48 25.93
N LEU A 162 -3.68 13.63 25.27
CA LEU A 162 -4.12 12.75 24.20
C LEU A 162 -4.78 11.52 24.81
N LEU A 163 -6.08 11.35 24.59
CA LEU A 163 -6.86 10.22 25.08
C LEU A 163 -6.91 9.12 24.03
N ASP A 164 -6.51 7.91 24.41
CA ASP A 164 -6.74 6.72 23.62
C ASP A 164 -8.13 6.13 23.93
N VAL A 165 -9.04 6.24 22.96
CA VAL A 165 -10.42 5.72 23.08
C VAL A 165 -10.42 4.19 23.15
N ALA A 166 -9.50 3.52 22.48
CA ALA A 166 -9.39 2.06 22.50
C ALA A 166 -9.06 1.55 23.90
N SER A 167 -8.18 2.24 24.62
CA SER A 167 -7.83 1.93 26.01
C SER A 167 -8.99 2.09 26.98
N LEU A 168 -9.94 2.98 26.71
CA LEU A 168 -11.17 3.13 27.50
C LEU A 168 -12.08 1.90 27.42
N VAL A 169 -12.13 1.29 26.22
CA VAL A 169 -12.97 0.11 25.94
C VAL A 169 -12.25 -1.19 26.32
N ALA A 170 -10.93 -1.19 26.29
CA ALA A 170 -10.13 -2.37 26.61
C ALA A 170 -10.43 -2.89 28.03
N ASN A 171 -10.55 -4.20 28.19
CA ASN A 171 -10.85 -4.89 29.47
C ASN A 171 -12.21 -4.54 30.09
N THR A 172 -13.17 -4.00 29.34
CA THR A 172 -14.54 -3.81 29.79
C THR A 172 -15.41 -4.95 29.25
N SER A 173 -15.51 -6.03 30.00
CA SER A 173 -16.37 -7.19 29.62
C SER A 173 -17.87 -6.90 29.81
N MET A 174 -18.24 -5.86 30.56
CA MET A 174 -19.62 -5.46 30.82
C MET A 174 -19.81 -3.98 30.51
N ARG A 175 -20.93 -3.66 29.86
CA ARG A 175 -21.35 -2.31 29.48
C ARG A 175 -21.23 -1.28 30.64
N GLY A 176 -21.58 -1.67 31.87
CA GLY A 176 -21.54 -0.78 33.02
C GLY A 176 -20.14 -0.32 33.42
N GLN A 177 -19.10 -1.10 33.15
CA GLN A 177 -17.73 -0.74 33.50
C GLN A 177 -17.19 0.40 32.61
N PHE A 178 -17.54 0.42 31.32
CA PHE A 178 -17.19 1.51 30.40
C PHE A 178 -17.89 2.81 30.81
N GLU A 179 -19.21 2.74 31.10
CA GLU A 179 -19.97 3.92 31.57
C GLU A 179 -19.39 4.48 32.87
N GLU A 180 -18.98 3.62 33.80
CA GLU A 180 -18.37 4.02 35.06
C GLU A 180 -17.01 4.69 34.88
N ARG A 181 -16.14 4.12 34.02
CA ARG A 181 -14.84 4.73 33.63
C ARG A 181 -15.04 6.11 32.99
N MET A 182 -16.00 6.22 32.05
CA MET A 182 -16.33 7.51 31.46
C MET A 182 -16.82 8.54 32.45
N LYS A 183 -17.66 8.15 33.42
CA LYS A 183 -18.10 9.05 34.49
C LYS A 183 -16.95 9.49 35.39
N GLN A 184 -16.05 8.56 35.74
CA GLN A 184 -14.84 8.87 36.53
C GLN A 184 -13.92 9.82 35.76
N LEU A 185 -13.70 9.59 34.48
CA LEU A 185 -12.89 10.48 33.61
C LEU A 185 -13.50 11.88 33.55
N VAL A 186 -14.81 11.99 33.33
CA VAL A 186 -15.53 13.28 33.30
C VAL A 186 -15.43 14.00 34.64
N GLN A 187 -15.58 13.30 35.77
CA GLN A 187 -15.41 13.88 37.08
C GLN A 187 -13.99 14.38 37.32
N GLU A 188 -12.98 13.60 36.97
CA GLU A 188 -11.57 14.01 37.06
C GLU A 188 -11.27 15.27 36.23
N LEU A 189 -11.80 15.34 34.98
CA LEU A 189 -11.65 16.50 34.11
C LEU A 189 -12.38 17.76 34.65
N GLN A 190 -13.48 17.60 35.36
CA GLN A 190 -14.18 18.70 36.03
C GLN A 190 -13.38 19.24 37.23
N GLU A 191 -12.69 18.35 37.95
CA GLU A 191 -11.81 18.72 39.07
C GLU A 191 -10.53 19.39 38.58
N ARG A 192 -9.94 18.88 37.48
CA ARG A 192 -8.72 19.42 36.83
C ARG A 192 -9.08 20.44 35.75
N GLN A 193 -9.42 21.65 36.13
CA GLN A 193 -9.86 22.72 35.22
C GLN A 193 -8.77 23.18 34.21
N ASN A 194 -7.51 22.79 34.39
CA ASN A 194 -6.38 23.13 33.51
C ASN A 194 -6.19 22.15 32.35
N VAL A 195 -7.02 21.11 32.20
CA VAL A 195 -6.88 20.10 31.17
C VAL A 195 -7.67 20.45 29.91
N ILE A 196 -7.06 20.25 28.74
CA ILE A 196 -7.69 20.17 27.42
C ILE A 196 -7.54 18.74 26.95
N LEU A 197 -8.64 18.06 26.68
CA LEU A 197 -8.63 16.71 26.19
C LEU A 197 -8.54 16.70 24.66
N PHE A 198 -7.54 16.05 24.10
CA PHE A 198 -7.50 15.73 22.67
C PHE A 198 -7.99 14.30 22.45
N VAL A 199 -8.97 14.13 21.60
CA VAL A 199 -9.55 12.84 21.25
C VAL A 199 -9.42 12.62 19.76
N ASP A 200 -8.56 11.68 19.39
CA ASP A 200 -8.54 11.20 18.01
C ASP A 200 -9.73 10.27 17.77
N GLU A 201 -10.23 10.25 16.53
CA GLU A 201 -11.44 9.49 16.17
C GLU A 201 -12.63 9.78 17.10
N ILE A 202 -12.89 11.07 17.35
CA ILE A 202 -13.97 11.51 18.29
C ILE A 202 -15.33 10.87 17.96
N HIS A 203 -15.57 10.44 16.74
CA HIS A 203 -16.79 9.76 16.33
C HIS A 203 -17.03 8.47 17.11
N LEU A 204 -15.97 7.78 17.57
CA LEU A 204 -16.08 6.59 18.41
C LEU A 204 -16.73 6.90 19.77
N LEU A 205 -16.53 8.11 20.31
CA LEU A 205 -17.14 8.54 21.56
C LEU A 205 -18.59 9.03 21.39
N VAL A 206 -18.96 9.47 20.18
CA VAL A 206 -20.25 10.14 19.94
C VAL A 206 -21.35 9.16 19.49
N GLY A 207 -21.04 7.86 19.40
CA GLY A 207 -22.04 6.82 19.12
C GLY A 207 -22.19 6.52 17.62
N ALA A 208 -21.11 6.34 16.93
CA ALA A 208 -21.06 5.72 15.62
C ALA A 208 -21.34 4.21 15.72
N GLY A 209 -22.53 3.84 16.14
CA GLY A 209 -22.98 2.47 16.27
C GLY A 209 -24.39 2.33 15.72
N THR A 210 -24.53 2.23 14.40
CA THR A 210 -25.74 1.73 13.75
C THR A 210 -25.66 0.22 13.57
N ALA A 211 -25.40 -0.52 14.64
CA ALA A 211 -25.70 -1.95 14.70
C ALA A 211 -26.70 -2.12 15.85
N GLU A 212 -27.82 -2.73 15.56
CA GLU A 212 -29.02 -2.88 16.39
C GLU A 212 -28.86 -3.51 17.78
N SER A 213 -27.64 -3.71 18.30
CA SER A 213 -27.43 -4.41 19.56
C SER A 213 -26.39 -3.86 20.53
N SER A 214 -25.67 -2.75 20.25
CA SER A 214 -24.71 -2.22 21.23
C SER A 214 -24.53 -0.70 21.15
N GLN A 215 -25.49 0.05 21.68
CA GLN A 215 -25.34 1.48 21.95
C GLN A 215 -24.43 1.65 23.18
N MET A 216 -23.11 1.70 22.99
CA MET A 216 -22.21 2.35 23.95
C MET A 216 -22.32 3.85 23.74
N ASP A 217 -23.14 4.51 24.49
CA ASP A 217 -23.46 5.92 24.27
C ASP A 217 -22.61 6.80 25.19
N ALA A 218 -21.28 6.81 24.98
CA ALA A 218 -20.36 7.72 25.66
C ALA A 218 -20.74 9.19 25.40
N GLY A 219 -21.35 9.47 24.25
CA GLY A 219 -21.87 10.79 23.92
C GLY A 219 -22.87 11.31 24.94
N ASN A 220 -23.76 10.47 25.44
CA ASN A 220 -24.75 10.89 26.44
C ASN A 220 -24.13 11.24 27.80
N ILE A 221 -22.97 10.69 28.15
CA ILE A 221 -22.22 11.02 29.36
C ILE A 221 -21.48 12.35 29.21
N LEU A 222 -20.90 12.60 28.00
CA LEU A 222 -20.15 13.83 27.71
C LEU A 222 -21.07 15.05 27.47
N LYS A 223 -22.22 14.86 26.84
CA LYS A 223 -23.17 15.95 26.48
C LYS A 223 -23.48 16.94 27.65
N PRO A 224 -23.78 16.50 28.88
CA PRO A 224 -24.06 17.42 29.97
C PRO A 224 -22.85 18.28 30.35
N ALA A 225 -21.66 17.70 30.42
CA ALA A 225 -20.44 18.40 30.81
C ALA A 225 -19.97 19.38 29.70
N LEU A 226 -20.06 18.98 28.43
CA LEU A 226 -19.83 19.88 27.30
C LEU A 226 -20.88 21.00 27.24
N ALA A 227 -22.14 20.70 27.57
CA ALA A 227 -23.23 21.68 27.58
C ALA A 227 -23.02 22.78 28.64
N ARG A 228 -22.49 22.43 29.80
CA ARG A 228 -22.17 23.37 30.87
C ARG A 228 -20.84 24.11 30.68
N GLY A 229 -20.02 23.68 29.70
CA GLY A 229 -18.69 24.26 29.47
C GLY A 229 -17.65 23.86 30.51
N GLU A 230 -17.90 22.76 31.23
CA GLU A 230 -17.01 22.19 32.25
C GLU A 230 -15.85 21.43 31.68
N LEU A 231 -15.93 21.05 30.38
CA LEU A 231 -14.89 20.36 29.61
C LEU A 231 -14.46 21.19 28.41
N GLN A 232 -13.16 21.20 28.15
CA GLN A 232 -12.59 21.66 26.90
C GLN A 232 -12.00 20.45 26.13
N LEU A 233 -12.45 20.28 24.91
CA LEU A 233 -12.11 19.13 24.10
C LEU A 233 -11.70 19.58 22.69
N ILE A 234 -10.66 18.96 22.15
CA ILE A 234 -10.26 19.02 20.75
C ILE A 234 -10.54 17.64 20.16
N GLY A 235 -11.43 17.56 19.18
CA GLY A 235 -11.69 16.32 18.46
C GLY A 235 -10.93 16.26 17.15
N ALA A 236 -10.58 15.06 16.70
CA ALA A 236 -10.11 14.80 15.33
C ALA A 236 -10.97 13.72 14.69
N THR A 237 -11.32 13.87 13.41
CA THR A 237 -12.15 12.91 12.66
C THR A 237 -12.06 13.15 11.16
N THR A 238 -12.63 12.25 10.36
CA THR A 238 -12.82 12.47 8.91
C THR A 238 -14.11 13.22 8.61
N LEU A 239 -14.27 13.71 7.38
CA LEU A 239 -15.47 14.45 6.96
C LEU A 239 -16.73 13.55 7.00
N ASN A 240 -16.59 12.29 6.62
CA ASN A 240 -17.71 11.35 6.59
C ASN A 240 -18.23 11.03 7.99
N GLU A 241 -17.33 10.84 8.93
CA GLU A 241 -17.64 10.55 10.33
C GLU A 241 -18.18 11.79 11.05
N TYR A 242 -17.67 12.98 10.70
CA TYR A 242 -18.18 14.23 11.28
C TYR A 242 -19.65 14.48 10.97
N ARG A 243 -20.16 14.03 9.80
CA ARG A 243 -21.58 14.08 9.46
C ARG A 243 -22.48 13.36 10.48
N GLN A 244 -21.96 12.38 11.20
CA GLN A 244 -22.70 11.68 12.26
C GLN A 244 -22.82 12.57 13.49
N ILE A 245 -21.75 13.33 13.82
CA ILE A 245 -21.76 14.31 14.91
C ILE A 245 -22.72 15.46 14.60
N GLU A 246 -22.80 15.92 13.35
CA GLU A 246 -23.73 16.97 12.90
C GLU A 246 -25.20 16.58 13.04
N LYS A 247 -25.53 15.29 12.96
CA LYS A 247 -26.91 14.82 13.18
C LYS A 247 -27.39 15.04 14.62
N ASP A 248 -26.47 15.18 15.59
CA ASP A 248 -26.79 15.45 16.97
C ASP A 248 -26.76 16.96 17.25
N ALA A 249 -27.93 17.60 17.24
CA ALA A 249 -28.08 19.05 17.44
C ALA A 249 -27.50 19.57 18.79
N ALA A 250 -27.34 18.71 19.82
CA ALA A 250 -26.76 19.10 21.07
C ALA A 250 -25.23 19.23 20.99
N LEU A 251 -24.59 18.34 20.23
CA LEU A 251 -23.15 18.35 20.00
C LEU A 251 -22.75 19.38 18.94
N GLU A 252 -23.50 19.50 17.86
CA GLU A 252 -23.25 20.47 16.77
C GLU A 252 -23.12 21.91 17.30
N ARG A 253 -23.96 22.27 18.30
CA ARG A 253 -23.91 23.59 18.93
C ARG A 253 -22.70 23.83 19.82
N ARG A 254 -21.91 22.80 20.12
CA ARG A 254 -20.75 22.85 21.02
C ARG A 254 -19.44 22.74 20.32
N PHE A 255 -19.46 22.09 19.15
CA PHE A 255 -18.27 21.90 18.33
C PHE A 255 -18.13 22.98 17.26
N GLN A 256 -16.87 23.32 16.95
CA GLN A 256 -16.49 24.19 15.86
C GLN A 256 -15.64 23.41 14.87
N PRO A 257 -16.11 23.13 13.66
CA PRO A 257 -15.31 22.45 12.65
C PRO A 257 -14.15 23.32 12.16
N ILE A 258 -12.99 22.72 12.04
CA ILE A 258 -11.77 23.27 11.44
C ILE A 258 -11.31 22.27 10.37
N MET A 259 -11.38 22.67 9.10
CA MET A 259 -10.93 21.82 8.00
C MET A 259 -9.41 21.78 7.95
N VAL A 260 -8.86 20.59 7.90
CA VAL A 260 -7.43 20.30 7.75
C VAL A 260 -7.23 19.64 6.38
N GLN A 261 -6.71 20.40 5.45
CA GLN A 261 -6.48 19.93 4.09
C GLN A 261 -5.11 19.25 3.98
N GLU A 262 -4.96 18.42 2.94
CA GLU A 262 -3.67 17.88 2.55
C GLU A 262 -2.71 19.04 2.24
N PRO A 263 -1.45 19.00 2.73
CA PRO A 263 -0.47 20.05 2.45
C PRO A 263 -0.10 20.06 0.96
N SER A 264 0.34 21.23 0.47
CA SER A 264 0.93 21.33 -0.86
C SER A 264 2.24 20.51 -0.93
N LEU A 265 2.68 20.17 -2.17
CA LEU A 265 3.97 19.47 -2.35
C LEU A 265 5.13 20.25 -1.71
N GLU A 266 5.14 21.57 -1.86
CA GLU A 266 6.19 22.44 -1.29
C GLU A 266 6.16 22.45 0.25
N ASP A 267 4.97 22.45 0.85
CA ASP A 267 4.83 22.40 2.31
C ASP A 267 5.15 21.00 2.84
N ALA A 268 4.80 19.94 2.12
CA ALA A 268 5.20 18.59 2.46
C ALA A 268 6.74 18.40 2.46
N VAL A 269 7.44 18.96 1.46
CA VAL A 269 8.92 19.00 1.44
C VAL A 269 9.47 19.68 2.68
N LYS A 270 8.92 20.86 3.07
CA LYS A 270 9.35 21.57 4.30
C LYS A 270 9.08 20.76 5.56
N ILE A 271 7.96 20.02 5.61
CA ILE A 271 7.64 19.17 6.75
C ILE A 271 8.68 18.05 6.87
N LEU A 272 8.97 17.32 5.79
CA LEU A 272 9.98 16.27 5.81
C LEU A 272 11.38 16.82 6.16
N ASP A 273 11.76 17.95 5.57
CA ASP A 273 13.04 18.61 5.88
C ASP A 273 13.17 18.96 7.37
N GLY A 274 12.07 19.39 7.99
CA GLY A 274 12.08 19.74 9.41
C GLY A 274 12.13 18.54 10.38
N ILE A 275 11.80 17.34 9.93
CA ILE A 275 11.85 16.12 10.73
C ILE A 275 13.04 15.22 10.36
N LYS A 276 13.72 15.48 9.24
CA LYS A 276 14.78 14.62 8.69
C LYS A 276 15.88 14.27 9.69
N ASP A 277 16.35 15.25 10.46
CA ASP A 277 17.47 15.09 11.39
C ASP A 277 17.22 13.98 12.44
N ARG A 278 15.94 13.73 12.79
CA ARG A 278 15.57 12.66 13.74
C ARG A 278 15.61 11.29 13.08
N TYR A 279 15.12 11.20 11.85
CA TYR A 279 15.14 9.97 11.07
C TYR A 279 16.57 9.62 10.64
N GLU A 280 17.39 10.61 10.27
CA GLU A 280 18.83 10.43 10.01
C GLU A 280 19.57 9.83 11.22
N LYS A 281 19.29 10.36 12.41
CA LYS A 281 19.89 9.84 13.65
C LYS A 281 19.36 8.46 14.05
N PHE A 282 18.11 8.15 13.72
CA PHE A 282 17.50 6.89 14.09
C PHE A 282 17.94 5.75 13.18
N HIS A 283 18.03 6.01 11.87
CA HIS A 283 18.43 5.01 10.87
C HIS A 283 19.91 5.04 10.51
N GLU A 284 20.68 6.01 11.02
CA GLU A 284 22.11 6.20 10.70
C GLU A 284 22.37 6.40 9.20
N VAL A 285 21.46 7.10 8.52
CA VAL A 285 21.52 7.45 7.10
C VAL A 285 21.49 8.96 6.92
N ARG A 286 21.76 9.44 5.71
CA ARG A 286 21.63 10.85 5.33
C ARG A 286 20.63 11.01 4.20
N TYR A 287 19.68 11.95 4.36
CA TYR A 287 18.72 12.31 3.32
C TYR A 287 19.16 13.61 2.64
N SER A 288 19.48 13.52 1.35
CA SER A 288 19.76 14.72 0.54
C SER A 288 18.47 15.52 0.27
N ASP A 289 18.61 16.81 -0.06
CA ASP A 289 17.44 17.63 -0.43
C ASP A 289 16.71 17.08 -1.67
N GLU A 290 17.44 16.39 -2.55
CA GLU A 290 16.88 15.70 -3.71
C GLU A 290 16.08 14.48 -3.29
N ALA A 291 16.58 13.69 -2.33
CA ALA A 291 15.85 12.55 -1.75
C ALA A 291 14.57 13.00 -1.05
N ILE A 292 14.60 14.08 -0.25
CA ILE A 292 13.40 14.64 0.40
C ILE A 292 12.34 15.03 -0.63
N ARG A 293 12.74 15.68 -1.72
CA ARG A 293 11.81 16.00 -2.81
C ARG A 293 11.29 14.76 -3.53
N ALA A 294 12.15 13.73 -3.69
CA ALA A 294 11.77 12.47 -4.30
C ALA A 294 10.74 11.72 -3.44
N PHE A 295 10.90 11.64 -2.11
CA PHE A 295 9.90 11.05 -1.21
C PHE A 295 8.50 11.66 -1.40
N VAL A 296 8.42 12.99 -1.43
CA VAL A 296 7.14 13.69 -1.61
C VAL A 296 6.58 13.46 -3.02
N THR A 297 7.40 13.59 -4.05
CA THR A 297 6.93 13.51 -5.44
C THR A 297 6.52 12.09 -5.82
N LEU A 298 7.34 11.08 -5.43
CA LEU A 298 7.06 9.69 -5.74
C LEU A 298 5.88 9.16 -4.94
N SER A 299 5.78 9.48 -3.63
CA SER A 299 4.62 9.09 -2.84
C SER A 299 3.33 9.74 -3.35
N GLN A 300 3.36 11.02 -3.77
CA GLN A 300 2.20 11.70 -4.34
C GLN A 300 1.77 11.09 -5.68
N ARG A 301 2.73 10.66 -6.49
CA ARG A 301 2.47 10.12 -7.83
C ARG A 301 1.98 8.67 -7.78
N TYR A 302 2.58 7.84 -6.94
CA TYR A 302 2.39 6.39 -6.97
C TYR A 302 1.56 5.82 -5.81
N ILE A 303 1.50 6.50 -4.66
CA ILE A 303 0.72 6.07 -3.49
C ILE A 303 -0.57 6.90 -3.41
N GLN A 304 -1.70 6.32 -3.86
CA GLN A 304 -2.99 7.04 -3.96
C GLN A 304 -3.95 6.74 -2.80
N ASP A 305 -3.68 5.74 -1.99
CA ASP A 305 -4.54 5.29 -0.89
C ASP A 305 -4.34 6.06 0.41
N ARG A 306 -3.30 6.91 0.48
CA ARG A 306 -2.93 7.74 1.62
C ARG A 306 -2.68 9.19 1.23
N PHE A 307 -2.62 10.08 2.21
CA PHE A 307 -2.46 11.52 2.02
C PHE A 307 -1.09 12.00 2.53
N LEU A 308 -0.62 13.12 1.97
CA LEU A 308 0.55 13.82 2.48
C LEU A 308 0.23 14.49 3.84
N PRO A 309 1.22 14.61 4.75
CA PRO A 309 2.62 14.19 4.63
C PRO A 309 2.87 12.72 4.99
N ASP A 310 1.91 12.01 5.59
CA ASP A 310 2.05 10.68 6.17
C ASP A 310 2.67 9.66 5.21
N LYS A 311 2.15 9.57 3.98
CA LYS A 311 2.69 8.63 2.97
C LYS A 311 4.14 8.90 2.59
N ALA A 312 4.60 10.16 2.65
CA ALA A 312 5.98 10.50 2.35
C ALA A 312 6.90 10.26 3.55
N ILE A 313 6.40 10.46 4.77
CA ILE A 313 7.10 10.14 6.03
C ILE A 313 7.27 8.63 6.15
N ASP A 314 6.21 7.85 5.90
CA ASP A 314 6.23 6.39 5.91
C ASP A 314 7.26 5.83 4.92
N LEU A 315 7.30 6.41 3.71
CA LEU A 315 8.29 6.03 2.70
C LEU A 315 9.73 6.38 3.13
N MET A 316 9.94 7.54 3.76
CA MET A 316 11.25 7.96 4.28
C MET A 316 11.73 7.03 5.41
N ASP A 317 10.84 6.65 6.32
CA ASP A 317 11.11 5.73 7.42
C ASP A 317 11.49 4.34 6.92
N GLU A 318 10.76 3.83 5.93
CA GLU A 318 10.98 2.49 5.36
C GLU A 318 12.30 2.40 4.57
N VAL A 319 12.61 3.41 3.74
CA VAL A 319 13.90 3.47 3.03
C VAL A 319 15.06 3.56 4.01
N GLY A 320 14.95 4.40 5.05
CA GLY A 320 15.96 4.49 6.10
C GLY A 320 16.17 3.17 6.85
N SER A 321 15.08 2.50 7.19
CA SER A 321 15.13 1.20 7.86
C SER A 321 15.81 0.12 7.01
N ARG A 322 15.50 0.07 5.70
CA ARG A 322 16.09 -0.89 4.78
C ARG A 322 17.60 -0.69 4.65
N LEU A 323 18.03 0.55 4.39
CA LEU A 323 19.46 0.86 4.25
C LEU A 323 20.23 0.60 5.56
N ASN A 324 19.60 0.83 6.70
CA ASN A 324 20.19 0.48 8.00
C ASN A 324 20.39 -1.05 8.15
N LEU A 325 19.41 -1.87 7.70
CA LEU A 325 19.53 -3.33 7.68
C LEU A 325 20.64 -3.80 6.73
N ASP A 326 20.69 -3.25 5.51
CA ASP A 326 21.74 -3.56 4.53
C ASP A 326 23.15 -3.19 5.04
N ASN A 327 23.24 -2.14 5.87
CA ASN A 327 24.48 -1.75 6.54
C ASN A 327 24.81 -2.69 7.72
N ALA A 328 23.82 -3.14 8.49
CA ALA A 328 24.01 -4.05 9.63
C ALA A 328 24.56 -5.42 9.18
N GLU A 329 24.23 -5.89 7.98
CA GLU A 329 24.87 -7.11 7.41
C GLU A 329 26.37 -6.92 7.11
N LYS A 330 26.81 -5.66 6.95
CA LYS A 330 28.24 -5.29 6.81
C LYS A 330 28.93 -5.01 8.14
N ASP A 331 28.21 -5.13 9.26
CA ASP A 331 28.63 -4.63 10.56
C ASP A 331 29.86 -5.39 11.10
N SER A 332 30.81 -4.62 11.63
CA SER A 332 32.08 -5.11 12.14
C SER A 332 31.93 -6.19 13.23
N ASP A 333 30.84 -6.17 14.00
CA ASP A 333 30.57 -7.12 15.08
C ASP A 333 30.20 -8.52 14.58
N SER A 334 29.42 -8.61 13.47
CA SER A 334 29.09 -9.88 12.84
C SER A 334 30.31 -10.51 12.15
N ILE A 335 31.14 -9.68 11.51
CA ILE A 335 32.42 -10.09 10.90
C ILE A 335 33.41 -10.51 11.97
N GLN A 336 33.45 -9.78 13.09
CA GLN A 336 34.33 -10.11 14.23
C GLN A 336 33.93 -11.44 14.88
N SER A 337 32.64 -11.68 15.10
CA SER A 337 32.12 -12.94 15.66
C SER A 337 32.47 -14.14 14.79
N ARG A 338 32.34 -13.98 13.47
CA ARG A 338 32.69 -15.02 12.49
C ARG A 338 34.19 -15.23 12.39
N LEU A 339 34.98 -14.17 12.55
CA LEU A 339 36.43 -14.24 12.58
C LEU A 339 36.91 -15.01 13.82
N ASP A 340 36.31 -14.76 14.98
CA ASP A 340 36.63 -15.47 16.23
C ASP A 340 36.26 -16.97 16.14
N GLU A 341 35.20 -17.32 15.44
CA GLU A 341 34.78 -18.70 15.17
C GLU A 341 35.80 -19.40 14.27
N ILE A 342 36.19 -18.79 13.14
CA ILE A 342 37.20 -19.34 12.22
C ILE A 342 38.57 -19.48 12.87
N VAL A 343 38.96 -18.57 13.75
CA VAL A 343 40.22 -18.68 14.51
C VAL A 343 40.18 -19.90 15.41
N ARG A 344 39.06 -20.17 16.10
CA ARG A 344 38.90 -21.39 16.94
C ARG A 344 38.94 -22.68 16.13
N GLU A 345 38.22 -22.68 14.95
CA GLU A 345 38.26 -23.85 14.07
C GLU A 345 39.65 -24.11 13.49
N LYS A 346 40.38 -23.07 13.13
CA LYS A 346 41.78 -23.16 12.68
C LYS A 346 42.70 -23.75 13.77
N GLU A 347 42.58 -23.31 15.03
CA GLU A 347 43.33 -23.85 16.15
C GLU A 347 42.98 -25.32 16.38
N ALA A 348 41.70 -25.69 16.31
CA ALA A 348 41.25 -27.08 16.44
C ALA A 348 41.70 -27.98 15.28
N ALA A 349 41.83 -27.48 14.06
CA ALA A 349 42.37 -28.18 12.91
C ALA A 349 43.88 -28.38 13.04
N ALA A 350 44.60 -27.35 13.55
CA ALA A 350 46.03 -27.43 13.80
C ALA A 350 46.40 -28.44 14.94
N GLU A 351 45.57 -28.55 16.00
CA GLU A 351 45.73 -29.57 17.04
C GLU A 351 45.53 -30.99 16.55
N LYS A 352 44.71 -31.17 15.47
CA LYS A 352 44.48 -32.45 14.80
C LYS A 352 45.51 -32.78 13.74
N GLU A 353 46.53 -31.93 13.54
CA GLU A 353 47.58 -32.03 12.51
C GLU A 353 47.00 -31.98 11.06
N ASP A 354 45.79 -31.45 10.87
CA ASP A 354 45.19 -31.23 9.55
C ASP A 354 45.59 -29.85 8.99
N TYR A 355 46.78 -29.85 8.39
CA TYR A 355 47.41 -28.62 7.90
C TYR A 355 46.75 -28.09 6.61
N GLU A 356 46.00 -28.91 5.88
CA GLU A 356 45.33 -28.50 4.67
C GLU A 356 44.07 -27.68 5.03
N GLU A 357 43.29 -28.15 5.99
CA GLU A 357 42.12 -27.43 6.51
C GLU A 357 42.54 -26.17 7.29
N ALA A 358 43.59 -26.25 8.09
CA ALA A 358 44.16 -25.08 8.77
C ALA A 358 44.61 -23.97 7.80
N ALA A 359 45.21 -24.33 6.66
CA ALA A 359 45.61 -23.38 5.61
C ALA A 359 44.41 -22.72 4.92
N HIS A 360 43.34 -23.49 4.67
CA HIS A 360 42.06 -22.96 4.12
C HIS A 360 41.40 -21.97 5.08
N LEU A 361 41.29 -22.32 6.36
CA LEU A 361 40.74 -21.45 7.40
C LEU A 361 41.59 -20.18 7.60
N ARG A 362 42.92 -20.29 7.47
CA ARG A 362 43.82 -19.12 7.49
C ARG A 362 43.55 -18.16 6.31
N TYR A 363 43.25 -18.69 5.14
CA TYR A 363 42.89 -17.86 4.00
C TYR A 363 41.55 -17.12 4.24
N GLN A 364 40.57 -17.79 4.83
CA GLN A 364 39.28 -17.16 5.20
C GLN A 364 39.47 -16.10 6.29
N GLU A 365 40.29 -16.36 7.29
CA GLU A 365 40.67 -15.40 8.33
C GLU A 365 41.23 -14.10 7.72
N ILE A 366 42.18 -14.22 6.78
CA ILE A 366 42.76 -13.05 6.08
C ILE A 366 41.73 -12.29 5.26
N GLN A 367 40.76 -12.97 4.63
CA GLN A 367 39.70 -12.34 3.90
C GLN A 367 38.73 -11.55 4.81
N LEU A 368 38.31 -12.16 5.91
CA LEU A 368 37.46 -11.52 6.92
C LEU A 368 38.19 -10.37 7.64
N GLN A 369 39.48 -10.51 7.93
CA GLN A 369 40.25 -9.41 8.49
C GLN A 369 40.31 -8.20 7.57
N LYS A 370 40.46 -8.42 6.24
CA LYS A 370 40.40 -7.34 5.24
C LYS A 370 39.03 -6.71 5.12
N GLN A 371 37.95 -7.49 5.32
CA GLN A 371 36.59 -6.98 5.35
C GLN A 371 36.34 -6.15 6.61
N LEU A 372 36.84 -6.61 7.76
CA LEU A 372 36.78 -5.89 9.05
C LEU A 372 37.54 -4.55 8.99
N ASP A 373 38.75 -4.55 8.41
CA ASP A 373 39.54 -3.33 8.25
C ASP A 373 38.84 -2.33 7.31
N LYS A 374 38.21 -2.81 6.22
CA LYS A 374 37.38 -1.97 5.36
C LYS A 374 36.13 -1.44 6.05
N ALA A 375 35.43 -2.27 6.84
CA ALA A 375 34.27 -1.86 7.59
C ALA A 375 34.60 -0.83 8.68
N LYS A 376 35.79 -0.88 9.28
CA LYS A 376 36.26 0.11 10.26
C LYS A 376 36.72 1.43 9.64
N ASP A 377 37.17 1.42 8.38
CA ASP A 377 37.55 2.63 7.66
C ASP A 377 36.32 3.32 7.03
N GLU A 378 35.20 2.62 6.91
CA GLU A 378 33.92 3.09 6.32
C GLU A 378 32.83 3.27 7.40
N GLU A 379 33.07 4.02 8.49
CA GLU A 379 31.98 4.72 9.23
C GLU A 379 31.39 5.85 8.34
N GLN A 380 31.02 5.53 7.11
CA GLN A 380 30.34 6.46 6.23
C GLN A 380 28.84 6.29 6.42
N VAL A 381 28.22 7.32 6.99
CA VAL A 381 26.76 7.48 6.95
C VAL A 381 26.31 7.31 5.50
N THR A 382 25.48 6.31 5.22
CA THR A 382 25.04 6.00 3.87
C THR A 382 24.10 7.09 3.37
N ASP A 383 24.44 7.70 2.24
CA ASP A 383 23.55 8.66 1.58
C ASP A 383 22.42 7.90 0.88
N VAL A 384 21.19 8.34 1.10
CA VAL A 384 19.99 7.78 0.43
C VAL A 384 19.95 8.29 -1.00
N ASP A 385 19.96 7.36 -1.95
CA ASP A 385 19.83 7.68 -3.38
C ASP A 385 18.37 7.60 -3.85
N ILE A 386 18.07 8.25 -4.96
CA ILE A 386 16.74 8.22 -5.58
C ILE A 386 16.37 6.80 -6.03
N SER A 387 17.33 5.99 -6.44
CA SER A 387 17.15 4.58 -6.80
C SER A 387 16.60 3.73 -5.65
N ASP A 388 17.05 3.99 -4.41
CA ASP A 388 16.58 3.27 -3.22
C ASP A 388 15.10 3.57 -2.96
N ILE A 389 14.72 4.85 -3.12
CA ILE A 389 13.34 5.31 -2.97
C ILE A 389 12.45 4.67 -4.04
N GLN A 390 12.93 4.62 -5.28
CA GLN A 390 12.19 4.04 -6.40
C GLN A 390 11.96 2.54 -6.19
N LEU A 391 12.95 1.81 -5.69
CA LEU A 391 12.85 0.40 -5.41
C LEU A 391 11.75 0.08 -4.37
N ILE A 392 11.73 0.83 -3.27
CA ILE A 392 10.69 0.67 -2.24
C ILE A 392 9.29 1.02 -2.79
N VAL A 393 9.18 2.08 -3.59
CA VAL A 393 7.92 2.43 -4.24
C VAL A 393 7.47 1.33 -5.20
N GLU A 394 8.40 0.72 -5.93
CA GLU A 394 8.13 -0.41 -6.82
C GLU A 394 7.62 -1.63 -6.05
N GLU A 395 8.26 -1.98 -4.95
CA GLU A 395 7.83 -3.10 -4.08
C GLU A 395 6.44 -2.85 -3.46
N LYS A 396 6.17 -1.63 -2.99
CA LYS A 396 4.87 -1.26 -2.40
C LYS A 396 3.72 -1.24 -3.40
N THR A 397 3.98 -0.79 -4.60
CA THR A 397 2.93 -0.49 -5.57
C THR A 397 2.83 -1.54 -6.69
N GLY A 398 3.87 -2.36 -6.85
CA GLY A 398 4.02 -3.27 -8.00
C GLY A 398 4.29 -2.54 -9.32
N ILE A 399 4.58 -1.22 -9.30
CA ILE A 399 4.81 -0.40 -10.50
C ILE A 399 6.31 -0.29 -10.73
N PRO A 400 6.85 -0.69 -11.89
CA PRO A 400 8.29 -0.65 -12.16
C PRO A 400 8.78 0.79 -12.37
N VAL A 401 8.88 1.55 -11.27
CA VAL A 401 9.23 2.99 -11.26
C VAL A 401 10.62 3.23 -11.82
N THR A 402 11.56 2.35 -11.54
CA THR A 402 12.96 2.42 -12.02
C THR A 402 13.04 2.30 -13.54
N LYS A 403 12.29 1.37 -14.13
CA LYS A 403 12.25 1.15 -15.58
C LYS A 403 11.51 2.26 -16.33
N LEU A 404 10.55 2.94 -15.66
CA LEU A 404 9.75 3.99 -16.28
C LEU A 404 10.50 5.33 -16.46
N GLN A 405 11.57 5.60 -15.70
CA GLN A 405 12.26 6.89 -15.77
C GLN A 405 13.49 6.91 -16.69
N THR A 406 14.25 5.81 -16.75
CA THR A 406 15.55 5.78 -17.46
C THR A 406 15.41 5.64 -18.98
N ASP A 407 14.37 4.93 -19.44
CA ASP A 407 14.20 4.59 -20.85
C ASP A 407 12.92 5.17 -21.48
N GLU A 408 12.19 6.02 -20.77
CA GLU A 408 10.85 6.46 -21.20
C GLU A 408 10.87 7.18 -22.57
N GLN A 409 11.91 7.96 -22.85
CA GLN A 409 12.01 8.68 -24.11
C GLN A 409 12.36 7.77 -25.29
N GLU A 410 13.26 6.81 -25.09
CA GLU A 410 13.64 5.85 -26.14
C GLU A 410 12.51 4.87 -26.42
N LYS A 411 11.90 4.30 -25.37
CA LYS A 411 10.71 3.43 -25.50
C LYS A 411 9.54 4.14 -26.18
N MET A 412 9.29 5.41 -25.86
CA MET A 412 8.26 6.17 -26.55
C MET A 412 8.59 6.44 -28.02
N ARG A 413 9.86 6.59 -28.36
CA ARG A 413 10.30 6.76 -29.76
C ARG A 413 10.05 5.51 -30.56
N ASP A 414 10.37 4.34 -30.02
CA ASP A 414 10.32 3.06 -30.70
C ASP A 414 9.01 2.31 -30.48
N LEU A 415 8.08 2.87 -29.68
CA LEU A 415 6.77 2.26 -29.34
C LEU A 415 6.03 1.70 -30.55
N GLY A 416 6.00 2.42 -31.68
CA GLY A 416 5.30 1.96 -32.88
C GLY A 416 5.96 0.76 -33.54
N LYS A 417 7.29 0.64 -33.45
CA LYS A 417 8.05 -0.49 -33.96
C LYS A 417 7.85 -1.73 -33.09
N ASN A 418 8.05 -1.57 -31.77
CA ASN A 418 7.90 -2.67 -30.81
C ASN A 418 6.50 -3.27 -30.83
N LEU A 419 5.46 -2.41 -30.92
CA LEU A 419 4.08 -2.90 -31.04
C LEU A 419 3.84 -3.61 -32.38
N GLY A 420 4.46 -3.14 -33.48
CA GLY A 420 4.34 -3.77 -34.81
C GLY A 420 4.98 -5.14 -34.87
N GLU A 421 6.04 -5.40 -34.12
CA GLU A 421 6.67 -6.72 -34.02
C GLU A 421 5.78 -7.73 -33.28
N LYS A 422 4.96 -7.26 -32.33
CA LYS A 422 4.05 -8.11 -31.51
C LYS A 422 2.65 -8.25 -32.15
N VAL A 423 2.20 -7.27 -32.94
CA VAL A 423 0.83 -7.23 -33.50
C VAL A 423 0.89 -7.17 -35.01
N ILE A 424 0.74 -8.32 -35.62
CA ILE A 424 0.90 -8.52 -37.07
C ILE A 424 -0.36 -8.11 -37.82
N GLY A 425 -0.16 -7.50 -39.02
CA GLY A 425 -1.22 -7.19 -39.96
C GLY A 425 -2.13 -6.01 -39.57
N GLN A 426 -1.72 -5.19 -38.59
CA GLN A 426 -2.50 -4.03 -38.10
C GLN A 426 -1.66 -2.75 -38.00
N ASP A 427 -0.75 -2.53 -38.98
CA ASP A 427 0.24 -1.44 -38.92
C ASP A 427 -0.40 -0.05 -38.74
N GLU A 428 -1.51 0.23 -39.41
CA GLU A 428 -2.22 1.51 -39.31
C GLU A 428 -2.79 1.73 -37.89
N ALA A 429 -3.39 0.69 -37.31
CA ALA A 429 -3.90 0.72 -35.94
C ALA A 429 -2.78 0.96 -34.92
N VAL A 430 -1.67 0.23 -35.06
CA VAL A 430 -0.47 0.37 -34.22
C VAL A 430 0.10 1.79 -34.28
N GLN A 431 0.28 2.35 -35.49
CA GLN A 431 0.79 3.72 -35.66
C GLN A 431 -0.13 4.79 -35.06
N LYS A 432 -1.46 4.64 -35.21
CA LYS A 432 -2.44 5.57 -34.63
C LYS A 432 -2.37 5.55 -33.10
N VAL A 433 -2.31 4.36 -32.49
CA VAL A 433 -2.17 4.20 -31.02
C VAL A 433 -0.84 4.82 -30.55
N ALA A 434 0.28 4.42 -31.14
CA ALA A 434 1.58 4.91 -30.76
C ALA A 434 1.71 6.45 -30.87
N LYS A 435 1.15 7.04 -31.93
CA LYS A 435 1.12 8.50 -32.12
C LYS A 435 0.30 9.21 -31.04
N ALA A 436 -0.87 8.67 -30.67
CA ALA A 436 -1.72 9.27 -29.67
C ALA A 436 -1.12 9.18 -28.26
N VAL A 437 -0.53 8.05 -27.91
CA VAL A 437 0.17 7.84 -26.63
C VAL A 437 1.39 8.76 -26.53
N ARG A 438 2.23 8.84 -27.57
CA ARG A 438 3.37 9.77 -27.62
C ARG A 438 2.94 11.23 -27.41
N ARG A 439 1.86 11.66 -28.06
CA ARG A 439 1.33 13.03 -27.89
C ARG A 439 0.88 13.30 -26.45
N SER A 440 0.26 12.34 -25.80
CA SER A 440 -0.19 12.46 -24.41
C SER A 440 0.99 12.54 -23.44
N ARG A 441 2.00 11.66 -23.61
CA ARG A 441 3.21 11.62 -22.77
C ARG A 441 4.11 12.84 -22.96
N ALA A 442 4.11 13.44 -24.14
CA ALA A 442 4.80 14.71 -24.41
C ALA A 442 4.18 15.94 -23.71
N GLY A 443 3.15 15.75 -22.89
CA GLY A 443 2.49 16.83 -22.14
C GLY A 443 1.58 17.74 -22.97
N LEU A 444 1.26 17.36 -24.20
CA LEU A 444 0.42 18.14 -25.12
C LEU A 444 -1.09 17.88 -24.91
N LYS A 445 -1.46 17.18 -23.83
CA LYS A 445 -2.83 16.87 -23.43
C LYS A 445 -3.17 17.48 -22.07
N SER A 446 -4.45 17.65 -21.76
CA SER A 446 -4.92 18.09 -20.45
C SER A 446 -4.42 17.17 -19.32
N LYS A 447 -3.88 17.71 -18.24
CA LYS A 447 -3.32 16.98 -17.10
C LYS A 447 -4.35 16.16 -16.30
N TYR A 448 -5.63 16.39 -16.55
CA TYR A 448 -6.71 15.71 -15.82
C TYR A 448 -7.28 14.50 -16.56
N ARG A 449 -7.11 14.41 -17.87
CA ARG A 449 -7.65 13.31 -18.70
C ARG A 449 -6.76 12.07 -18.65
N PRO A 450 -7.32 10.86 -18.89
CA PRO A 450 -6.55 9.64 -19.06
C PRO A 450 -5.44 9.78 -20.11
N ILE A 451 -4.37 8.97 -20.01
CA ILE A 451 -3.25 8.97 -20.98
C ILE A 451 -3.77 8.82 -22.41
N GLY A 452 -4.72 7.91 -22.63
CA GLY A 452 -5.36 7.68 -23.93
C GLY A 452 -6.76 7.14 -23.77
N SER A 453 -7.66 7.50 -24.68
CA SER A 453 -9.01 6.92 -24.79
C SER A 453 -9.24 6.47 -26.24
N PHE A 454 -9.34 5.16 -26.45
CA PHE A 454 -9.41 4.56 -27.79
C PHE A 454 -10.66 3.71 -27.94
N LEU A 455 -11.28 3.78 -29.13
CA LEU A 455 -12.31 2.84 -29.54
C LEU A 455 -11.74 1.95 -30.66
N PHE A 456 -11.59 0.65 -30.38
CA PHE A 456 -11.12 -0.35 -31.32
C PHE A 456 -12.33 -1.01 -32.00
N VAL A 457 -12.48 -0.82 -33.29
CA VAL A 457 -13.61 -1.31 -34.08
C VAL A 457 -13.12 -2.30 -35.10
N GLY A 458 -13.76 -3.46 -35.22
CA GLY A 458 -13.38 -4.48 -36.20
C GLY A 458 -13.94 -5.86 -35.87
N PRO A 459 -13.78 -6.84 -36.77
CA PRO A 459 -14.23 -8.20 -36.56
C PRO A 459 -13.59 -8.86 -35.33
N THR A 460 -14.11 -10.00 -34.92
CA THR A 460 -13.48 -10.80 -33.85
C THR A 460 -12.19 -11.44 -34.34
N GLY A 461 -11.22 -11.64 -33.44
CA GLY A 461 -9.98 -12.38 -33.75
C GLY A 461 -8.95 -11.67 -34.64
N VAL A 462 -9.06 -10.33 -34.81
CA VAL A 462 -8.12 -9.53 -35.64
C VAL A 462 -7.00 -8.86 -34.85
N GLY A 463 -6.85 -9.16 -33.54
CA GLY A 463 -5.75 -8.65 -32.73
C GLY A 463 -6.07 -7.47 -31.80
N LYS A 464 -7.36 -7.05 -31.62
CA LYS A 464 -7.74 -5.94 -30.72
C LYS A 464 -7.24 -6.13 -29.29
N THR A 465 -7.46 -7.30 -28.72
CA THR A 465 -7.04 -7.63 -27.34
C THR A 465 -5.53 -7.80 -27.26
N GLU A 466 -4.88 -8.34 -28.31
CA GLU A 466 -3.42 -8.51 -28.33
C GLU A 466 -2.68 -7.17 -28.39
N LEU A 467 -3.17 -6.22 -29.19
CA LEU A 467 -2.62 -4.86 -29.18
C LEU A 467 -2.77 -4.21 -27.80
N THR A 468 -3.86 -4.50 -27.08
CA THR A 468 -4.08 -3.98 -25.72
C THR A 468 -3.06 -4.56 -24.74
N LYS A 469 -2.78 -5.88 -24.82
CA LYS A 469 -1.79 -6.55 -23.98
C LYS A 469 -0.36 -6.09 -24.29
N ALA A 470 -0.01 -6.02 -25.58
CA ALA A 470 1.29 -5.51 -26.02
C ALA A 470 1.51 -4.06 -25.57
N LEU A 471 0.46 -3.23 -25.63
CA LEU A 471 0.52 -1.84 -25.15
C LEU A 471 0.69 -1.77 -23.62
N ALA A 472 0.08 -2.67 -22.84
CA ALA A 472 0.26 -2.75 -21.40
C ALA A 472 1.70 -3.09 -21.03
N GLU A 473 2.27 -4.05 -21.71
CA GLU A 473 3.66 -4.47 -21.54
C GLU A 473 4.65 -3.32 -21.86
N GLU A 474 4.46 -2.63 -22.99
CA GLU A 474 5.32 -1.53 -23.40
C GLU A 474 5.20 -0.28 -22.53
N LEU A 475 3.99 0.03 -22.03
CA LEU A 475 3.76 1.24 -21.24
C LEU A 475 4.01 1.04 -19.74
N PHE A 476 3.69 -0.14 -19.21
CA PHE A 476 3.66 -0.42 -17.77
C PHE A 476 4.55 -1.60 -17.37
N GLY A 477 5.26 -2.21 -18.32
CA GLY A 477 6.27 -3.24 -18.08
C GLY A 477 5.72 -4.64 -17.80
N SER A 478 4.38 -4.83 -17.80
CA SER A 478 3.74 -6.14 -17.60
C SER A 478 2.45 -6.25 -18.39
N ARG A 479 2.20 -7.43 -18.96
CA ARG A 479 0.93 -7.78 -19.60
C ARG A 479 -0.22 -7.85 -18.62
N ASP A 480 0.06 -8.04 -17.33
CA ASP A 480 -0.93 -8.10 -16.25
C ASP A 480 -1.40 -6.71 -15.78
N SER A 481 -0.75 -5.63 -16.23
CA SER A 481 -1.22 -4.25 -16.01
C SER A 481 -2.48 -3.94 -16.83
N LEU A 482 -3.41 -4.91 -16.90
CA LEU A 482 -4.65 -4.87 -17.67
C LEU A 482 -5.86 -5.16 -16.78
N ILE A 483 -6.76 -4.17 -16.66
CA ILE A 483 -8.05 -4.34 -16.00
C ILE A 483 -9.09 -4.59 -17.09
N ARG A 484 -9.52 -5.83 -17.26
CA ARG A 484 -10.54 -6.21 -18.24
C ARG A 484 -11.91 -6.25 -17.61
N LEU A 485 -12.89 -5.63 -18.29
CA LEU A 485 -14.32 -5.71 -17.99
C LEU A 485 -15.07 -6.12 -19.26
N ASP A 486 -15.83 -7.20 -19.18
CA ASP A 486 -16.73 -7.64 -20.25
C ASP A 486 -18.08 -6.95 -20.10
N MET A 487 -18.43 -6.11 -21.06
CA MET A 487 -19.63 -5.30 -20.98
C MET A 487 -20.93 -6.11 -21.16
N SER A 488 -20.84 -7.37 -21.55
CA SER A 488 -21.99 -8.28 -21.51
C SER A 488 -22.50 -8.57 -20.09
N GLU A 489 -21.65 -8.41 -19.06
CA GLU A 489 -22.06 -8.50 -17.65
C GLU A 489 -22.75 -7.22 -17.13
N TYR A 490 -22.72 -6.14 -17.92
CA TYR A 490 -23.17 -4.81 -17.54
C TYR A 490 -24.34 -4.29 -18.41
N MET A 491 -25.16 -5.20 -18.92
CA MET A 491 -26.34 -4.87 -19.74
C MET A 491 -27.52 -4.33 -18.94
N GLU A 492 -27.60 -4.62 -17.65
CA GLU A 492 -28.71 -4.23 -16.79
C GLU A 492 -28.52 -2.86 -16.15
N LYS A 493 -29.63 -2.16 -15.85
CA LYS A 493 -29.60 -0.83 -15.22
C LYS A 493 -28.87 -0.80 -13.87
N HIS A 494 -28.91 -1.90 -13.12
CA HIS A 494 -28.23 -2.00 -11.82
C HIS A 494 -26.73 -2.32 -11.92
N ALA A 495 -26.24 -2.54 -13.13
CA ALA A 495 -24.81 -2.87 -13.34
C ALA A 495 -23.85 -1.73 -12.97
N THR A 496 -24.33 -0.46 -12.97
CA THR A 496 -23.54 0.67 -12.47
C THR A 496 -23.10 0.48 -11.01
N SER A 497 -23.95 -0.12 -10.18
CA SER A 497 -23.62 -0.41 -8.77
C SER A 497 -22.45 -1.41 -8.62
N LYS A 498 -22.24 -2.31 -9.58
CA LYS A 498 -21.06 -3.21 -9.56
C LYS A 498 -19.77 -2.43 -9.81
N ILE A 499 -19.83 -1.36 -10.61
CA ILE A 499 -18.66 -0.57 -11.01
C ILE A 499 -18.24 0.40 -9.92
N ILE A 500 -19.20 1.15 -9.34
CA ILE A 500 -18.95 2.22 -8.35
C ILE A 500 -19.31 1.86 -6.92
N GLY A 501 -19.92 0.69 -6.69
CA GLY A 501 -20.46 0.26 -5.39
C GLY A 501 -21.94 0.57 -5.22
N SER A 502 -22.60 -0.13 -4.31
CA SER A 502 -24.03 0.06 -4.00
C SER A 502 -24.26 1.33 -3.19
N PRO A 503 -25.34 2.09 -3.49
CA PRO A 503 -25.70 3.27 -2.70
C PRO A 503 -26.00 2.92 -1.24
N PRO A 504 -25.86 3.87 -0.30
CA PRO A 504 -26.20 3.67 1.11
C PRO A 504 -27.63 3.16 1.29
N GLY A 505 -27.78 2.10 2.08
CA GLY A 505 -29.07 1.48 2.38
C GLY A 505 -29.46 0.28 1.52
N TYR A 506 -28.62 -0.11 0.55
CA TYR A 506 -28.79 -1.35 -0.22
C TYR A 506 -27.86 -2.45 0.29
N VAL A 507 -28.27 -3.72 0.08
CA VAL A 507 -27.44 -4.88 0.41
C VAL A 507 -26.13 -4.80 -0.41
N GLY A 508 -24.99 -4.99 0.25
CA GLY A 508 -23.66 -4.88 -0.41
C GLY A 508 -23.07 -3.47 -0.43
N HIS A 509 -23.62 -2.51 0.34
CA HIS A 509 -23.04 -1.16 0.44
C HIS A 509 -21.63 -1.13 1.02
N GLU A 510 -21.25 -2.12 1.84
CA GLU A 510 -19.89 -2.21 2.39
C GLU A 510 -18.86 -2.68 1.35
N GLU A 511 -19.33 -3.25 0.23
CA GLU A 511 -18.46 -3.64 -0.87
C GLU A 511 -18.15 -2.43 -1.77
N ALA A 512 -16.85 -2.12 -1.89
CA ALA A 512 -16.39 -1.08 -2.82
C ALA A 512 -16.68 -1.48 -4.28
N GLY A 513 -16.83 -0.51 -5.17
CA GLY A 513 -17.02 -0.77 -6.59
C GLY A 513 -15.83 -1.50 -7.21
N GLN A 514 -16.09 -2.53 -8.01
CA GLN A 514 -15.05 -3.37 -8.58
C GLN A 514 -14.02 -2.60 -9.42
N LEU A 515 -14.49 -1.65 -10.24
CA LEU A 515 -13.60 -0.86 -11.09
C LEU A 515 -12.83 0.17 -10.27
N THR A 516 -13.53 0.92 -9.43
CA THR A 516 -12.90 1.99 -8.63
C THR A 516 -11.83 1.44 -7.70
N GLU A 517 -12.07 0.28 -7.09
CA GLU A 517 -11.08 -0.36 -6.23
C GLU A 517 -9.88 -0.92 -7.00
N LYS A 518 -10.10 -1.57 -8.18
CA LYS A 518 -9.01 -2.07 -9.01
C LYS A 518 -8.11 -0.94 -9.52
N VAL A 519 -8.69 0.18 -9.99
CA VAL A 519 -7.91 1.32 -10.48
C VAL A 519 -7.22 2.06 -9.33
N ARG A 520 -7.83 2.14 -8.16
CA ARG A 520 -7.21 2.72 -6.97
C ARG A 520 -5.95 1.96 -6.55
N ARG A 521 -6.00 0.61 -6.63
CA ARG A 521 -4.84 -0.25 -6.33
C ARG A 521 -3.78 -0.20 -7.44
N ASN A 522 -4.21 -0.21 -8.71
CA ASN A 522 -3.34 -0.24 -9.87
C ASN A 522 -3.64 0.95 -10.81
N PRO A 523 -3.19 2.17 -10.48
CA PRO A 523 -3.48 3.36 -11.27
C PRO A 523 -2.77 3.38 -12.63
N TYR A 524 -1.63 2.68 -12.74
CA TYR A 524 -0.87 2.53 -13.99
C TYR A 524 -1.31 1.25 -14.71
N SER A 525 -2.45 1.31 -15.35
CA SER A 525 -3.05 0.14 -16.01
C SER A 525 -3.81 0.53 -17.28
N ILE A 526 -4.03 -0.46 -18.14
CA ILE A 526 -4.96 -0.33 -19.24
C ILE A 526 -6.33 -0.84 -18.81
N LEU A 527 -7.34 -0.01 -18.97
CA LEU A 527 -8.72 -0.39 -18.77
C LEU A 527 -9.31 -0.84 -20.09
N LEU A 528 -9.51 -2.14 -20.25
CA LEU A 528 -10.14 -2.74 -21.43
C LEU A 528 -11.62 -3.01 -21.17
N LEU A 529 -12.49 -2.33 -21.92
CA LEU A 529 -13.93 -2.53 -21.91
C LEU A 529 -14.31 -3.30 -23.18
N ASP A 530 -14.55 -4.59 -23.03
CA ASP A 530 -14.83 -5.47 -24.17
C ASP A 530 -16.33 -5.42 -24.51
N GLU A 531 -16.66 -5.33 -25.82
CA GLU A 531 -18.02 -5.28 -26.36
C GLU A 531 -18.88 -4.13 -25.79
N ILE A 532 -18.35 -2.89 -25.85
CA ILE A 532 -18.99 -1.69 -25.25
C ILE A 532 -20.41 -1.43 -25.75
N GLU A 533 -20.78 -1.90 -26.94
CA GLU A 533 -22.12 -1.82 -27.51
C GLU A 533 -23.16 -2.56 -26.68
N LYS A 534 -22.77 -3.53 -25.87
CA LYS A 534 -23.67 -4.30 -24.99
C LYS A 534 -23.94 -3.59 -23.66
N ALA A 535 -23.11 -2.62 -23.29
CA ALA A 535 -23.24 -1.92 -22.02
C ALA A 535 -24.54 -1.10 -21.93
N HIS A 536 -25.15 -1.09 -20.73
CA HIS A 536 -26.31 -0.21 -20.49
C HIS A 536 -25.90 1.27 -20.70
N PRO A 537 -26.81 2.14 -21.23
CA PRO A 537 -26.48 3.56 -21.44
C PRO A 537 -25.98 4.31 -20.22
N ASP A 538 -26.43 3.97 -19.01
CA ASP A 538 -25.95 4.58 -17.77
C ASP A 538 -24.48 4.24 -17.50
N VAL A 539 -24.03 3.04 -17.88
CA VAL A 539 -22.62 2.64 -17.81
C VAL A 539 -21.78 3.43 -18.82
N GLN A 540 -22.29 3.58 -20.06
CA GLN A 540 -21.62 4.40 -21.07
C GLN A 540 -21.47 5.86 -20.60
N ASN A 541 -22.50 6.45 -19.98
CA ASN A 541 -22.47 7.81 -19.44
C ASN A 541 -21.42 7.99 -18.33
N MET A 542 -21.22 6.96 -17.52
CA MET A 542 -20.18 6.98 -16.47
C MET A 542 -18.77 7.01 -17.08
N PHE A 543 -18.53 6.26 -18.16
CA PHE A 543 -17.25 6.32 -18.87
C PHE A 543 -17.02 7.65 -19.59
N LEU A 544 -18.08 8.34 -20.01
CA LEU A 544 -17.98 9.73 -20.50
C LEU A 544 -17.36 10.64 -19.44
N GLN A 545 -17.81 10.55 -18.18
CA GLN A 545 -17.25 11.33 -17.10
C GLN A 545 -15.76 11.01 -16.88
N ILE A 546 -15.39 9.73 -16.91
CA ILE A 546 -13.98 9.33 -16.75
C ILE A 546 -13.11 9.91 -17.88
N MET A 547 -13.58 9.85 -19.15
CA MET A 547 -12.85 10.38 -20.29
C MET A 547 -12.71 11.91 -20.27
N GLU A 548 -13.66 12.64 -19.66
CA GLU A 548 -13.63 14.11 -19.56
C GLU A 548 -12.84 14.60 -18.36
N ASP A 549 -13.26 14.14 -17.17
CA ASP A 549 -12.77 14.64 -15.89
C ASP A 549 -11.58 13.84 -15.35
N GLY A 550 -11.31 12.65 -15.93
CA GLY A 550 -10.26 11.74 -15.50
C GLY A 550 -10.42 11.22 -14.07
N GLN A 551 -11.64 11.25 -13.54
CA GLN A 551 -11.96 10.82 -12.19
C GLN A 551 -13.37 10.28 -12.08
N LEU A 552 -13.59 9.42 -11.09
CA LEU A 552 -14.90 8.87 -10.77
C LEU A 552 -15.06 8.80 -9.26
N THR A 553 -16.24 9.22 -8.77
CA THR A 553 -16.56 9.13 -7.34
C THR A 553 -17.31 7.83 -7.06
N ASP A 554 -16.83 7.04 -6.12
CA ASP A 554 -17.47 5.80 -5.69
C ASP A 554 -18.71 6.05 -4.79
N SER A 555 -19.41 4.97 -4.44
CA SER A 555 -20.58 5.02 -3.53
C SER A 555 -20.25 5.48 -2.12
N HIS A 556 -18.99 5.44 -1.70
CA HIS A 556 -18.52 5.93 -0.41
C HIS A 556 -18.11 7.42 -0.44
N GLY A 557 -18.23 8.07 -1.61
CA GLY A 557 -17.83 9.47 -1.81
C GLY A 557 -16.33 9.67 -2.01
N ARG A 558 -15.57 8.60 -2.28
CA ARG A 558 -14.14 8.67 -2.59
C ARG A 558 -13.96 8.95 -4.08
N THR A 559 -13.11 9.87 -4.41
CA THR A 559 -12.77 10.19 -5.81
C THR A 559 -11.54 9.40 -6.23
N VAL A 560 -11.69 8.55 -7.25
CA VAL A 560 -10.63 7.75 -7.84
C VAL A 560 -10.15 8.41 -9.11
N SER A 561 -8.84 8.57 -9.27
CA SER A 561 -8.22 9.20 -10.44
C SER A 561 -7.90 8.16 -11.51
N PHE A 562 -8.26 8.47 -12.76
CA PHE A 562 -7.97 7.70 -13.98
C PHE A 562 -6.96 8.39 -14.89
N LYS A 563 -6.30 9.45 -14.43
CA LYS A 563 -5.37 10.26 -15.25
C LYS A 563 -4.17 9.45 -15.76
N ASP A 564 -3.75 8.45 -15.02
CA ASP A 564 -2.58 7.62 -15.31
C ASP A 564 -2.96 6.29 -16.02
N THR A 565 -4.27 6.10 -16.35
CA THR A 565 -4.77 4.93 -17.09
C THR A 565 -4.85 5.21 -18.59
N VAL A 566 -4.84 4.13 -19.37
CA VAL A 566 -5.25 4.11 -20.79
C VAL A 566 -6.60 3.41 -20.88
N ILE A 567 -7.57 4.03 -21.50
CA ILE A 567 -8.90 3.43 -21.69
C ILE A 567 -9.02 2.92 -23.12
N ILE A 568 -9.28 1.64 -23.25
CA ILE A 568 -9.53 0.97 -24.55
C ILE A 568 -10.89 0.31 -24.50
N MET A 569 -11.74 0.68 -25.43
CA MET A 569 -13.04 0.07 -25.62
C MET A 569 -13.03 -0.71 -26.92
N THR A 570 -13.53 -1.94 -26.92
CA THR A 570 -13.66 -2.72 -28.15
C THR A 570 -15.11 -2.77 -28.59
N SER A 571 -15.33 -2.79 -29.89
CA SER A 571 -16.65 -2.98 -30.49
C SER A 571 -16.56 -3.82 -31.75
N ASN A 572 -17.55 -4.66 -31.93
CA ASN A 572 -17.80 -5.40 -33.16
C ASN A 572 -18.92 -4.74 -34.00
N ALA A 573 -19.48 -3.63 -33.52
CA ALA A 573 -20.56 -2.90 -34.21
C ALA A 573 -20.04 -2.28 -35.54
N GLY A 574 -20.85 -2.29 -36.56
CA GLY A 574 -20.51 -1.71 -37.86
C GLY A 574 -19.69 -2.58 -38.79
N THR A 575 -19.39 -3.83 -38.42
CA THR A 575 -18.58 -4.78 -39.25
C THR A 575 -19.43 -5.69 -40.16
N GLY A 576 -20.78 -5.57 -40.11
CA GLY A 576 -21.72 -6.33 -40.94
C GLY A 576 -22.06 -5.60 -42.21
N GLU A 577 -21.92 -6.28 -43.38
CA GLU A 577 -22.25 -5.92 -44.73
C GLU A 577 -21.37 -4.84 -45.40
N LYS A 578 -20.34 -5.29 -46.12
CA LYS A 578 -19.69 -4.49 -47.16
C LYS A 578 -20.69 -4.16 -48.28
N GLN A 579 -21.28 -2.98 -48.26
CA GLN A 579 -21.85 -2.42 -49.50
C GLN A 579 -20.68 -2.07 -50.41
N ILE A 580 -20.60 -2.77 -51.54
CA ILE A 580 -19.60 -2.55 -52.60
C ILE A 580 -19.88 -1.17 -53.21
N ASN A 581 -19.26 -0.13 -52.73
CA ASN A 581 -19.26 1.17 -53.39
C ASN A 581 -18.03 1.27 -54.32
N VAL A 582 -18.32 1.37 -55.61
CA VAL A 582 -17.35 1.60 -56.68
C VAL A 582 -17.06 3.11 -56.76
N GLY A 583 -15.92 3.56 -56.20
CA GLY A 583 -15.51 4.98 -56.26
C GLY A 583 -14.01 5.16 -56.01
N PHE A 584 -13.40 6.21 -56.61
CA PHE A 584 -11.97 6.43 -56.79
C PHE A 584 -11.22 7.06 -55.57
N ASN A 585 -11.81 7.25 -54.39
CA ASN A 585 -11.12 7.76 -53.19
C ASN A 585 -11.38 6.82 -51.99
N ARG A 586 -10.52 5.83 -51.74
CA ARG A 586 -10.71 4.80 -50.71
C ARG A 586 -10.54 5.31 -49.27
N ASP A 587 -9.55 6.07 -48.98
CA ASP A 587 -9.12 6.32 -47.59
C ASP A 587 -9.97 7.33 -46.79
N GLU A 588 -10.53 8.34 -47.45
CA GLU A 588 -11.45 9.31 -46.80
C GLU A 588 -12.87 8.79 -46.65
N HIS A 589 -13.33 7.90 -47.54
CA HIS A 589 -14.67 7.34 -47.49
C HIS A 589 -14.84 6.20 -46.46
N GLU A 590 -13.82 5.39 -46.22
CA GLU A 590 -13.89 4.32 -45.21
C GLU A 590 -14.01 4.86 -43.78
N SER A 591 -13.32 5.94 -43.44
CA SER A 591 -13.43 6.56 -42.12
C SER A 591 -14.79 7.24 -41.88
N VAL A 592 -15.36 7.82 -42.90
CA VAL A 592 -16.70 8.44 -42.82
C VAL A 592 -17.81 7.38 -42.70
N GLN A 593 -17.71 6.30 -43.45
CA GLN A 593 -18.64 5.19 -43.39
C GLN A 593 -18.62 4.46 -42.06
N THR A 594 -17.44 4.27 -41.50
CA THR A 594 -17.29 3.65 -40.17
C THR A 594 -17.94 4.51 -39.08
N LEU A 595 -17.81 5.84 -39.15
CA LEU A 595 -18.43 6.76 -38.20
C LEU A 595 -19.98 6.79 -38.36
N GLU A 596 -20.48 6.71 -39.60
CA GLU A 596 -21.91 6.63 -39.87
C GLU A 596 -22.52 5.33 -39.31
N ASN A 597 -21.87 4.20 -39.52
CA ASN A 597 -22.28 2.90 -38.97
C ASN A 597 -22.25 2.86 -37.44
N LEU A 598 -21.28 3.53 -36.82
CA LEU A 598 -21.17 3.61 -35.36
C LEU A 598 -22.23 4.53 -34.74
N SER A 599 -22.75 5.50 -35.49
CA SER A 599 -23.79 6.41 -34.98
C SER A 599 -25.12 5.72 -34.69
N ASP A 600 -25.36 4.52 -35.26
CA ASP A 600 -26.53 3.69 -34.98
C ASP A 600 -26.45 3.02 -33.60
N TYR A 601 -25.25 2.80 -33.09
CA TYR A 601 -24.97 2.11 -31.81
C TYR A 601 -24.57 3.06 -30.68
N PHE A 602 -23.92 4.18 -31.03
CA PHE A 602 -23.37 5.11 -30.05
C PHE A 602 -23.84 6.54 -30.31
N LYS A 603 -24.13 7.28 -29.26
CA LYS A 603 -24.43 8.69 -29.37
C LYS A 603 -23.24 9.47 -29.90
N PRO A 604 -23.42 10.49 -30.76
CA PRO A 604 -22.32 11.32 -31.28
C PRO A 604 -21.45 11.94 -30.16
N GLU A 605 -22.07 12.28 -29.04
CA GLU A 605 -21.42 12.80 -27.85
C GLU A 605 -20.36 11.81 -27.30
N PHE A 606 -20.67 10.51 -27.30
CA PHE A 606 -19.78 9.45 -26.88
C PHE A 606 -18.59 9.29 -27.82
N LEU A 607 -18.86 9.25 -29.13
CA LEU A 607 -17.80 9.08 -30.14
C LEU A 607 -16.79 10.25 -30.17
N ASN A 608 -17.25 11.48 -29.89
CA ASN A 608 -16.40 12.67 -29.87
C ASN A 608 -15.44 12.76 -28.65
N ARG A 609 -15.58 11.87 -27.66
CA ARG A 609 -14.72 11.85 -26.47
C ARG A 609 -13.50 11.00 -26.61
N PHE A 610 -13.44 10.13 -27.61
CA PHE A 610 -12.26 9.32 -27.88
C PHE A 610 -11.14 10.17 -28.49
N ASP A 611 -9.92 9.90 -28.08
CA ASP A 611 -8.72 10.51 -28.69
C ASP A 611 -8.53 9.99 -30.12
N SER A 612 -8.90 8.72 -30.36
CA SER A 612 -8.90 8.11 -31.68
C SER A 612 -9.85 6.91 -31.76
N ILE A 613 -10.55 6.80 -32.87
CA ILE A 613 -11.30 5.60 -33.26
C ILE A 613 -10.40 4.84 -34.25
N ILE A 614 -10.13 3.58 -33.95
CA ILE A 614 -9.14 2.76 -34.63
C ILE A 614 -9.84 1.55 -35.22
N THR A 615 -9.78 1.44 -36.53
CA THR A 615 -10.34 0.32 -37.28
C THR A 615 -9.30 -0.79 -37.42
N PHE A 616 -9.74 -2.01 -37.17
CA PHE A 616 -8.97 -3.24 -37.38
C PHE A 616 -9.50 -3.94 -38.62
N ASN A 617 -8.60 -4.25 -39.53
CA ASN A 617 -8.92 -4.91 -40.78
C ASN A 617 -8.89 -6.43 -40.64
N GLU A 618 -9.51 -7.14 -41.58
CA GLU A 618 -9.38 -8.59 -41.72
C GLU A 618 -7.91 -8.93 -42.03
N LEU A 619 -7.45 -10.05 -41.46
CA LEU A 619 -6.06 -10.49 -41.62
C LEU A 619 -5.87 -11.14 -42.98
N ALA A 620 -4.80 -10.76 -43.69
CA ALA A 620 -4.33 -11.44 -44.90
C ALA A 620 -3.66 -12.76 -44.55
N GLU A 621 -3.60 -13.68 -45.51
CA GLU A 621 -2.97 -15.00 -45.33
C GLU A 621 -1.49 -14.91 -44.91
N GLU A 622 -0.75 -13.96 -45.48
CA GLU A 622 0.64 -13.69 -45.10
C GLU A 622 0.78 -13.28 -43.63
N SER A 623 -0.19 -12.49 -43.12
CA SER A 623 -0.23 -12.09 -41.71
C SER A 623 -0.58 -13.27 -40.78
N LEU A 624 -1.42 -14.19 -41.28
CA LEU A 624 -1.80 -15.39 -40.50
C LEU A 624 -0.61 -16.34 -40.33
N LEU A 625 0.22 -16.50 -41.36
CA LEU A 625 1.48 -17.27 -41.29
C LEU A 625 2.44 -16.68 -40.25
N GLN A 626 2.62 -15.36 -40.25
CA GLN A 626 3.45 -14.70 -39.26
C GLN A 626 2.89 -14.84 -37.83
N ILE A 627 1.55 -14.84 -37.65
CA ILE A 627 0.92 -15.10 -36.36
C ILE A 627 1.16 -16.54 -35.90
N VAL A 628 1.11 -17.52 -36.82
CA VAL A 628 1.46 -18.91 -36.49
C VAL A 628 2.93 -19.01 -36.09
N ASP A 629 3.86 -18.31 -36.77
CA ASP A 629 5.27 -18.27 -36.37
C ASP A 629 5.44 -17.71 -34.92
N LEU A 630 4.76 -16.63 -34.58
CA LEU A 630 4.80 -16.10 -33.23
C LEU A 630 4.24 -17.07 -32.16
N MET A 631 3.11 -17.74 -32.48
CA MET A 631 2.53 -18.74 -31.56
C MET A 631 3.43 -19.97 -31.39
N LEU A 632 4.11 -20.37 -32.45
CA LEU A 632 5.08 -21.49 -32.39
C LEU A 632 6.32 -21.09 -31.59
N ALA A 633 6.80 -19.84 -31.73
CA ALA A 633 7.90 -19.33 -30.92
C ALA A 633 7.53 -19.24 -29.40
N GLU A 634 6.29 -18.84 -29.07
CA GLU A 634 5.80 -18.91 -27.68
C GLU A 634 5.78 -20.36 -27.15
N LEU A 635 5.42 -21.32 -28.00
CA LEU A 635 5.42 -22.74 -27.64
C LEU A 635 6.85 -23.25 -27.46
N GLU A 636 7.78 -22.87 -28.35
CA GLU A 636 9.20 -23.24 -28.30
C GLU A 636 9.84 -22.74 -26.99
N GLU A 637 9.61 -21.48 -26.61
CA GLU A 637 10.09 -20.91 -25.33
C GLU A 637 9.56 -21.70 -24.11
N THR A 638 8.29 -22.15 -24.18
CA THR A 638 7.70 -22.96 -23.09
C THR A 638 8.32 -24.35 -23.00
N ILE A 639 8.70 -24.93 -24.13
CA ILE A 639 9.26 -26.28 -24.24
C ILE A 639 10.78 -26.29 -23.99
N GLU A 640 11.49 -25.19 -24.26
CA GLU A 640 12.91 -25.03 -23.90
C GLU A 640 13.19 -25.26 -22.42
N GLU A 641 12.23 -24.94 -21.55
CA GLU A 641 12.31 -25.26 -20.12
C GLU A 641 12.40 -26.78 -19.86
N SER A 642 12.01 -27.60 -20.85
CA SER A 642 12.05 -29.07 -20.79
C SER A 642 13.17 -29.68 -21.64
N ASP A 643 14.12 -28.89 -22.12
CA ASP A 643 15.26 -29.28 -22.98
C ASP A 643 14.82 -29.96 -24.32
N ILE A 644 13.65 -29.57 -24.86
CA ILE A 644 13.11 -30.10 -26.12
C ILE A 644 13.13 -28.97 -27.19
N SER A 645 13.72 -29.23 -28.36
CA SER A 645 13.65 -28.33 -29.52
C SER A 645 12.56 -28.78 -30.49
N ILE A 646 11.79 -27.81 -31.03
CA ILE A 646 10.73 -28.08 -32.02
C ILE A 646 11.09 -27.43 -33.36
N SER A 647 10.93 -28.16 -34.46
CA SER A 647 11.03 -27.63 -35.82
C SER A 647 9.74 -27.87 -36.57
N VAL A 648 9.19 -26.84 -37.22
CA VAL A 648 7.91 -26.92 -37.95
C VAL A 648 8.15 -26.59 -39.42
N THR A 649 7.74 -27.47 -40.34
CA THR A 649 7.89 -27.27 -41.78
C THR A 649 6.92 -26.16 -42.26
N ASP A 650 7.29 -25.47 -43.34
CA ASP A 650 6.42 -24.44 -43.93
C ASP A 650 5.09 -25.00 -44.43
N GLU A 651 5.09 -26.27 -44.88
CA GLU A 651 3.87 -26.97 -45.27
C GLU A 651 2.92 -27.17 -44.10
N ALA A 652 3.46 -27.50 -42.93
CA ALA A 652 2.68 -27.62 -41.70
C ALA A 652 2.10 -26.27 -41.23
N LYS A 653 2.84 -25.19 -41.37
CA LYS A 653 2.35 -23.82 -41.05
C LYS A 653 1.19 -23.42 -41.97
N HIS A 654 1.28 -23.71 -43.29
CA HIS A 654 0.18 -23.44 -44.21
C HIS A 654 -1.07 -24.26 -43.87
N GLU A 655 -0.93 -25.54 -43.50
CA GLU A 655 -2.03 -26.41 -43.11
C GLU A 655 -2.66 -25.92 -41.81
N LEU A 656 -1.85 -25.47 -40.84
CA LEU A 656 -2.37 -24.85 -39.59
C LEU A 656 -3.23 -23.62 -39.89
N VAL A 657 -2.79 -22.75 -40.80
CA VAL A 657 -3.56 -21.57 -41.21
C VAL A 657 -4.88 -21.98 -41.88
N GLN A 658 -4.88 -22.98 -42.79
CA GLN A 658 -6.11 -23.44 -43.44
C GLN A 658 -7.11 -24.04 -42.46
N LEU A 659 -6.66 -24.81 -41.47
CA LEU A 659 -7.50 -25.42 -40.45
C LEU A 659 -7.97 -24.42 -39.40
N GLY A 660 -7.16 -23.41 -39.11
CA GLY A 660 -7.39 -22.46 -37.99
C GLY A 660 -7.99 -21.11 -38.38
N TYR A 661 -8.16 -20.80 -39.69
CA TYR A 661 -8.77 -19.56 -40.12
C TYR A 661 -10.27 -19.73 -40.45
N ASP A 662 -11.14 -18.97 -39.77
CA ASP A 662 -12.55 -18.79 -40.11
C ASP A 662 -12.81 -17.30 -40.31
N PRO A 663 -13.34 -16.85 -41.44
CA PRO A 663 -13.67 -15.43 -41.69
C PRO A 663 -14.55 -14.78 -40.61
N ARG A 664 -15.34 -15.56 -39.88
CA ARG A 664 -16.21 -15.07 -38.81
C ARG A 664 -15.50 -14.91 -37.47
N PHE A 665 -14.45 -15.71 -37.20
CA PHE A 665 -13.73 -15.77 -35.94
C PHE A 665 -12.28 -15.30 -36.03
N GLY A 666 -11.81 -14.96 -37.24
CA GLY A 666 -10.45 -14.49 -37.50
C GLY A 666 -9.38 -15.54 -37.13
N ALA A 667 -8.29 -15.09 -36.54
CA ALA A 667 -7.17 -15.93 -36.09
C ALA A 667 -7.44 -16.64 -34.73
N ARG A 668 -8.58 -16.43 -34.09
CA ARG A 668 -8.87 -16.99 -32.74
C ARG A 668 -8.83 -18.53 -32.71
N PRO A 669 -9.31 -19.27 -33.73
CA PRO A 669 -9.25 -20.73 -33.71
C PRO A 669 -7.82 -21.29 -33.89
N LEU A 670 -6.86 -20.51 -34.43
CA LEU A 670 -5.48 -20.98 -34.66
C LEU A 670 -4.84 -21.54 -33.39
N ARG A 671 -4.99 -20.85 -32.27
CA ARG A 671 -4.43 -21.31 -30.99
C ARG A 671 -4.95 -22.71 -30.61
N ARG A 672 -6.24 -22.94 -30.82
CA ARG A 672 -6.84 -24.24 -30.54
C ARG A 672 -6.34 -25.30 -31.50
N VAL A 673 -6.19 -24.97 -32.77
CA VAL A 673 -5.67 -25.92 -33.75
C VAL A 673 -4.20 -26.29 -33.46
N ILE A 674 -3.37 -25.32 -33.02
CA ILE A 674 -2.00 -25.60 -32.56
C ILE A 674 -2.04 -26.54 -31.36
N GLN A 675 -2.90 -26.26 -30.38
CA GLN A 675 -3.07 -27.10 -29.22
C GLN A 675 -3.50 -28.54 -29.60
N ASP A 676 -4.59 -28.68 -30.34
CA ASP A 676 -5.16 -29.99 -30.70
C ASP A 676 -4.22 -30.80 -31.66
N LYS A 677 -3.39 -30.13 -32.49
CA LYS A 677 -2.60 -30.78 -33.50
C LYS A 677 -1.10 -30.89 -33.19
N ILE A 678 -0.56 -30.04 -32.34
CA ILE A 678 0.85 -30.05 -31.96
C ILE A 678 1.04 -30.37 -30.49
N GLU A 679 0.44 -29.59 -29.57
CA GLU A 679 0.68 -29.76 -28.13
C GLU A 679 0.18 -31.10 -27.59
N ASP A 680 -1.00 -31.59 -28.04
CA ASP A 680 -1.54 -32.89 -27.63
C ASP A 680 -0.66 -34.03 -28.12
N GLN A 681 -0.25 -34.02 -29.42
CA GLN A 681 0.62 -35.05 -29.97
C GLN A 681 2.03 -35.02 -29.34
N LEU A 682 2.56 -33.84 -29.07
CA LEU A 682 3.83 -33.68 -28.37
C LEU A 682 3.76 -34.24 -26.95
N THR A 683 2.66 -33.97 -26.25
CA THR A 683 2.42 -34.51 -24.91
C THR A 683 2.38 -36.03 -24.92
N ASP A 684 1.69 -36.64 -25.89
CA ASP A 684 1.65 -38.09 -26.04
C ASP A 684 3.05 -38.67 -26.30
N LEU A 685 3.86 -38.02 -27.17
CA LEU A 685 5.24 -38.43 -27.43
C LEU A 685 6.13 -38.34 -26.20
N VAL A 686 6.04 -37.27 -25.43
CA VAL A 686 6.84 -37.08 -24.21
C VAL A 686 6.45 -38.07 -23.11
N LEU A 687 5.20 -38.53 -23.10
CA LEU A 687 4.75 -39.54 -22.14
C LEU A 687 5.12 -40.96 -22.54
N GLU A 688 5.30 -41.23 -23.86
CA GLU A 688 5.63 -42.56 -24.38
C GLU A 688 7.15 -42.84 -24.43
N GLU A 689 7.97 -41.81 -24.55
CA GLU A 689 9.45 -41.92 -24.68
C GLU A 689 10.20 -41.27 -23.51
N GLU A 690 11.17 -41.97 -22.91
CA GLU A 690 11.95 -41.53 -21.76
C GLU A 690 12.92 -40.36 -22.03
N SER A 691 13.27 -40.05 -23.29
CA SER A 691 14.11 -38.90 -23.66
C SER A 691 13.87 -38.44 -25.09
N ILE A 692 13.39 -37.21 -25.24
CA ILE A 692 13.21 -36.53 -26.54
C ILE A 692 14.01 -35.23 -26.50
N GLU A 693 14.97 -35.06 -27.41
CA GLU A 693 15.78 -33.85 -27.52
C GLU A 693 15.30 -32.94 -28.66
N ALA A 694 14.72 -33.51 -29.72
CA ALA A 694 14.26 -32.74 -30.88
C ALA A 694 13.02 -33.36 -31.52
N VAL A 695 12.07 -32.53 -31.91
CA VAL A 695 10.79 -32.91 -32.52
C VAL A 695 10.60 -32.14 -33.82
N ASN A 696 10.14 -32.85 -34.86
CA ASN A 696 9.76 -32.27 -36.15
C ASN A 696 8.26 -32.39 -36.39
N VAL A 697 7.63 -31.27 -36.78
CA VAL A 697 6.23 -31.20 -37.18
C VAL A 697 6.14 -31.09 -38.70
N ASP A 698 5.50 -32.08 -39.32
CA ASP A 698 5.39 -32.20 -40.78
C ASP A 698 3.96 -32.59 -41.21
N VAL A 699 3.66 -32.50 -42.49
CA VAL A 699 2.35 -32.92 -43.04
C VAL A 699 2.51 -34.28 -43.75
N LYS A 700 1.74 -35.29 -43.33
CA LYS A 700 1.66 -36.58 -43.95
C LYS A 700 0.20 -36.91 -44.27
N ASP A 701 -0.07 -37.21 -45.54
CA ASP A 701 -1.42 -37.50 -46.05
C ASP A 701 -2.48 -36.44 -45.76
N GLY A 702 -2.07 -35.15 -45.63
CA GLY A 702 -2.95 -34.05 -45.30
C GLY A 702 -3.27 -33.89 -43.79
N GLU A 703 -2.57 -34.62 -42.94
CA GLU A 703 -2.65 -34.48 -41.48
C GLU A 703 -1.31 -33.99 -40.91
N ILE A 704 -1.38 -33.15 -39.90
CA ILE A 704 -0.20 -32.66 -39.16
C ILE A 704 0.24 -33.78 -38.22
N VAL A 705 1.50 -34.19 -38.36
CA VAL A 705 2.11 -35.27 -37.58
C VAL A 705 3.35 -34.76 -36.88
N VAL A 706 3.41 -35.01 -35.58
CA VAL A 706 4.55 -34.68 -34.72
C VAL A 706 5.40 -35.93 -34.57
N GLY A 707 6.68 -35.86 -34.90
CA GLY A 707 7.59 -37.00 -34.84
C GLY A 707 8.97 -36.62 -34.32
N LYS A 708 9.68 -37.59 -33.79
CA LYS A 708 11.05 -37.42 -33.31
C LYS A 708 11.99 -37.15 -34.48
N THR A 709 12.87 -36.15 -34.33
CA THR A 709 13.95 -35.91 -35.27
C THR A 709 15.05 -36.96 -35.03
N GLU A 710 15.45 -37.76 -36.09
CA GLU A 710 16.50 -38.77 -35.99
C GLU A 710 17.89 -38.17 -35.73
#